data_e28a89ba546b1ec1d176f38426aaf180
#
_entry.id   e28a89ba546b1ec1d176f38426aaf180
#
_cell.length_a   1.000
_cell.length_b   1.000
_cell.length_c   1.000
_cell.angle_alpha   90.00
_cell.angle_beta   90.00
_cell.angle_gamma   90.00
#
_symmetry.space_group_name_H-M   'P 1'
#
loop_
_entity.id
_entity.type
_entity.pdbx_description
1 polymer ?
#
loop_
_entity_poly.entity_id
_entity_poly.type
_entity_poly.pdbx_seq_one_letter_code
_entity_poly.pdbx_strand_id
1 'polypeptide(L)'
;MLYIQYNAQKNNKTKTSRVYKPFPKIKKAMNLGRVIFYGSIRAFNQNAYRRLREHFISLEKEYVISGLSEEVIIYKDNRGIPHIEASNLNDVYKAQGFITTKDRLWQMDMSRRLVNGRLSEILGPDLINNDKLFRSFSLFRSAQKSICLYSEETLEWMQSYCDGVNTYIEHAKKLNRLPVEFTILDYEPEPWSILDMLSIGRLLSYSLSHNFTNEIFRFELQKKIDDELFEEIKPNYPSDGPITIPDYMMGENVKIQQQTSEKTINNLDFFSDHLAELLNLSSEVTKGSNGWVISGKHTKSGKPILANDPHIEMQAPSTWYQTHLKVNNETENMNVIGVTLPGVCGIILGHNDKIAWGVTNNRADVQDLFIEKRNPSNPNQFQYKGKWEEAEVIEEVIKVKGQADVAFPVVVTRHGPIISDVIGNNQQIKLKENLALQWNANYPTCDLEALLDINRSKNWEEFRNSLRKYSTPVLNFLFASEDGTIAYRVGGKIPIRNKGNGLLPVPGCDDEFEWKGFIPFEELPEVVNPKQGFIVSANNKVIGDHYPYMIASSWDAPYRAKRINQMLRKSIAENTPLVIEDVKIMQDDTLNLQAVQLLNILLPVLYPVKHNKLETECIRILQKWDCKDTSYNAAPLIYHFWWWEICCTLFKEKMGTFLFEKMVDRMNITDELIRKAAQGNDSTWFNNAGGFEKVIIESFKKSIITIIDLQGNNPYEWKWGEFHHFITKHPFGKKNKFIGNLINPQGKIPIGGSYVTVALASYDRKTGHILDGAPWRMVVDLKDCLGMDINAPGQSGNFLSHWYDDQSLLYVNQQLETQKFKPEQYRNSKMKVKLKPSKSM
;
A
#
# COMPACT_ATOMS: atom_id res chain seq x y z
N MET A 1 12.73 -39.06 15.89
CA MET A 1 13.64 -38.97 17.04
C MET A 1 14.50 -37.74 16.90
N LEU A 2 14.17 -36.67 17.62
CA LEU A 2 15.00 -35.51 17.74
C LEU A 2 14.88 -35.04 19.19
N TYR A 3 15.99 -35.19 19.89
CA TYR A 3 16.20 -34.76 21.27
C TYR A 3 16.22 -33.23 21.33
N ILE A 4 15.33 -32.63 22.10
CA ILE A 4 15.47 -31.25 22.54
C ILE A 4 15.88 -31.35 24.01
N GLN A 5 17.15 -31.02 24.29
CA GLN A 5 17.65 -30.82 25.66
C GLN A 5 17.02 -29.57 26.26
N TYR A 6 16.29 -29.75 27.35
CA TYR A 6 15.82 -28.70 28.24
C TYR A 6 16.63 -28.69 29.51
N ASN A 7 17.42 -27.65 29.73
CA ASN A 7 18.09 -27.44 31.02
C ASN A 7 17.07 -26.93 32.05
N ALA A 8 16.74 -27.78 33.01
CA ALA A 8 15.98 -27.40 34.19
C ALA A 8 16.90 -27.09 35.35
N GLN A 9 16.95 -25.86 35.79
CA GLN A 9 17.46 -25.55 37.13
C GLN A 9 16.33 -25.70 38.15
N LYS A 10 16.59 -26.56 39.13
CA LYS A 10 15.74 -26.77 40.32
C LYS A 10 15.85 -25.55 41.25
N ASN A 11 14.75 -25.08 41.74
CA ASN A 11 14.69 -24.64 43.16
C ASN A 11 13.28 -24.89 43.72
N ASN A 12 13.29 -25.23 44.99
CA ASN A 12 12.33 -25.94 45.79
C ASN A 12 11.22 -25.08 46.41
N LYS A 13 10.08 -25.76 46.63
CA LYS A 13 9.09 -25.65 47.71
C LYS A 13 8.08 -24.48 47.71
N THR A 14 6.82 -24.78 47.42
CA THR A 14 5.77 -24.90 48.44
C THR A 14 4.51 -25.53 47.79
N LYS A 15 3.92 -26.50 48.51
CA LYS A 15 2.70 -27.21 48.17
C LYS A 15 1.48 -26.31 48.39
N THR A 16 0.73 -26.04 47.35
CA THR A 16 -0.72 -25.78 47.41
C THR A 16 -1.39 -26.51 46.23
N SER A 17 -2.37 -27.31 46.58
CA SER A 17 -3.15 -28.14 45.69
C SER A 17 -3.89 -27.29 44.64
N ARG A 18 -3.40 -27.29 43.39
CA ARG A 18 -4.14 -26.81 42.24
C ARG A 18 -4.63 -27.98 41.41
N VAL A 19 -5.93 -28.06 41.24
CA VAL A 19 -6.61 -28.96 40.34
C VAL A 19 -6.00 -28.79 38.93
N TYR A 20 -5.29 -29.79 38.49
CA TYR A 20 -4.69 -29.81 37.16
C TYR A 20 -5.80 -29.88 36.11
N LYS A 21 -5.95 -28.82 35.28
CA LYS A 21 -6.63 -28.89 33.99
C LYS A 21 -5.58 -29.27 32.92
N PRO A 22 -5.55 -30.52 32.46
CA PRO A 22 -4.50 -30.99 31.52
C PRO A 22 -4.69 -30.54 30.05
N PHE A 23 -5.73 -29.76 29.75
CA PHE A 23 -6.22 -29.49 28.40
C PHE A 23 -5.42 -28.52 27.54
N PRO A 24 -4.74 -27.45 28.00
CA PRO A 24 -4.11 -26.46 27.10
C PRO A 24 -2.88 -27.01 26.40
N LYS A 25 -2.05 -27.81 27.07
CA LYS A 25 -0.81 -28.36 26.47
C LYS A 25 -1.07 -29.40 25.39
N ILE A 26 -2.06 -30.27 25.57
CA ILE A 26 -2.45 -31.27 24.59
C ILE A 26 -3.04 -30.60 23.34
N LYS A 27 -3.84 -29.56 23.54
CA LYS A 27 -4.45 -28.75 22.50
C LYS A 27 -3.39 -28.04 21.61
N LYS A 28 -2.37 -27.44 22.22
CA LYS A 28 -1.23 -26.82 21.56
C LYS A 28 -0.42 -27.81 20.74
N ALA A 29 -0.17 -29.00 21.30
CA ALA A 29 0.53 -30.09 20.62
C ALA A 29 -0.24 -30.65 19.42
N MET A 30 -1.58 -30.77 19.51
CA MET A 30 -2.43 -31.23 18.40
C MET A 30 -2.46 -30.23 17.24
N ASN A 31 -2.56 -28.92 17.50
CA ASN A 31 -2.56 -27.90 16.45
C ASN A 31 -1.18 -27.75 15.81
N LEU A 32 -0.11 -27.79 16.58
CA LEU A 32 1.24 -27.79 16.07
C LEU A 32 1.54 -29.06 15.26
N GLY A 33 1.04 -30.22 15.72
CA GLY A 33 1.10 -31.48 14.99
C GLY A 33 0.40 -31.43 13.63
N ARG A 34 -0.77 -30.78 13.55
CA ARG A 34 -1.46 -30.55 12.28
C ARG A 34 -0.62 -29.68 11.33
N VAL A 35 -0.07 -28.58 11.81
CA VAL A 35 0.78 -27.68 10.99
C VAL A 35 1.98 -28.46 10.43
N ILE A 36 2.68 -29.21 11.27
CA ILE A 36 3.83 -30.02 10.86
C ILE A 36 3.42 -31.10 9.86
N PHE A 37 2.31 -31.79 10.13
CA PHE A 37 1.80 -32.87 9.26
C PHE A 37 1.41 -32.33 7.87
N TYR A 38 0.63 -31.26 7.81
CA TYR A 38 0.21 -30.67 6.53
C TYR A 38 1.36 -30.02 5.78
N GLY A 39 2.27 -29.36 6.47
CA GLY A 39 3.44 -28.78 5.85
C GLY A 39 4.38 -29.85 5.29
N SER A 40 4.53 -30.97 5.96
CA SER A 40 5.30 -32.11 5.46
C SER A 40 4.67 -32.70 4.21
N ILE A 41 3.34 -32.85 4.17
CA ILE A 41 2.64 -33.36 2.97
C ILE A 41 2.78 -32.36 1.81
N ARG A 42 2.71 -31.07 2.06
CA ARG A 42 2.93 -30.02 1.04
C ARG A 42 4.32 -30.11 0.43
N ALA A 43 5.34 -30.31 1.27
CA ALA A 43 6.73 -30.44 0.83
C ALA A 43 6.97 -31.68 -0.04
N PHE A 44 6.23 -32.78 0.20
CA PHE A 44 6.40 -34.05 -0.52
C PHE A 44 5.46 -34.23 -1.70
N ASN A 45 4.24 -33.70 -1.67
CA ASN A 45 3.28 -33.87 -2.76
C ASN A 45 2.19 -32.76 -2.75
N GLN A 46 2.34 -31.76 -3.63
CA GLN A 46 1.39 -30.67 -3.76
C GLN A 46 -0.04 -31.12 -4.12
N ASN A 47 -0.19 -32.18 -4.92
CA ASN A 47 -1.50 -32.68 -5.31
C ASN A 47 -2.21 -33.41 -4.15
N ALA A 48 -1.48 -34.19 -3.36
CA ALA A 48 -2.02 -34.80 -2.14
C ALA A 48 -2.39 -33.74 -1.10
N TYR A 49 -1.59 -32.68 -0.97
CA TYR A 49 -1.87 -31.55 -0.12
C TYR A 49 -3.16 -30.82 -0.54
N ARG A 50 -3.35 -30.54 -1.84
CA ARG A 50 -4.58 -29.94 -2.37
C ARG A 50 -5.81 -30.79 -2.06
N ARG A 51 -5.77 -32.10 -2.27
CA ARG A 51 -6.89 -33.02 -1.97
C ARG A 51 -7.22 -33.07 -0.48
N LEU A 52 -6.21 -33.01 0.39
CA LEU A 52 -6.42 -32.98 1.84
C LEU A 52 -7.01 -31.65 2.30
N ARG A 53 -6.62 -30.52 1.69
CA ARG A 53 -7.20 -29.20 1.94
C ARG A 53 -8.71 -29.19 1.71
N GLU A 54 -9.18 -29.80 0.62
CA GLU A 54 -10.60 -29.90 0.30
C GLU A 54 -11.40 -30.67 1.35
N HIS A 55 -10.80 -31.65 2.01
CA HIS A 55 -11.46 -32.49 3.01
C HIS A 55 -11.57 -31.85 4.41
N PHE A 56 -10.68 -30.89 4.73
CA PHE A 56 -10.58 -30.30 6.08
C PHE A 56 -11.21 -28.93 6.25
N ILE A 57 -11.69 -28.31 5.18
CA ILE A 57 -12.54 -27.13 5.29
C ILE A 57 -13.89 -27.60 5.83
N SER A 58 -14.05 -27.52 7.14
CA SER A 58 -15.30 -27.83 7.82
C SER A 58 -16.42 -27.00 7.22
N LEU A 59 -17.27 -27.64 6.50
CA LEU A 59 -18.47 -27.11 5.89
C LEU A 59 -19.60 -27.07 6.93
N GLU A 60 -19.46 -26.27 7.98
CA GLU A 60 -20.65 -25.82 8.63
C GLU A 60 -21.40 -24.94 7.64
N LYS A 61 -22.57 -25.42 7.25
CA LYS A 61 -23.41 -24.75 6.25
C LYS A 61 -24.42 -23.81 6.88
N GLU A 62 -24.67 -23.94 8.18
CA GLU A 62 -25.66 -23.15 8.90
C GLU A 62 -25.12 -22.68 10.25
N TYR A 63 -25.38 -21.43 10.56
CA TYR A 63 -25.04 -20.80 11.84
C TYR A 63 -26.27 -20.09 12.38
N VAL A 64 -26.51 -20.18 13.67
CA VAL A 64 -27.53 -19.39 14.37
C VAL A 64 -26.86 -18.18 14.98
N ILE A 65 -27.30 -16.98 14.57
CA ILE A 65 -26.69 -15.70 14.93
C ILE A 65 -27.75 -14.81 15.59
N SER A 66 -27.41 -14.27 16.75
CA SER A 66 -28.26 -13.30 17.43
C SER A 66 -28.27 -11.95 16.71
N GLY A 67 -29.43 -11.29 16.76
CA GLY A 67 -29.62 -9.95 16.21
C GLY A 67 -29.61 -9.89 14.68
N LEU A 68 -29.86 -10.98 13.97
CA LEU A 68 -30.33 -10.97 12.59
C LEU A 68 -31.83 -10.76 12.57
N SER A 69 -32.32 -9.94 11.62
CA SER A 69 -33.75 -9.76 11.38
C SER A 69 -34.33 -10.95 10.59
N GLU A 70 -33.58 -11.40 9.58
CA GLU A 70 -33.98 -12.48 8.69
C GLU A 70 -32.83 -13.43 8.35
N GLU A 71 -33.09 -14.52 7.63
CA GLU A 71 -32.06 -15.44 7.15
C GLU A 71 -31.20 -14.74 6.10
N VAL A 72 -29.87 -14.77 6.27
CA VAL A 72 -28.89 -14.30 5.29
C VAL A 72 -28.25 -15.50 4.60
N ILE A 73 -28.14 -15.44 3.27
CA ILE A 73 -27.48 -16.47 2.48
C ILE A 73 -26.17 -15.92 1.92
N ILE A 74 -25.09 -16.65 2.17
CA ILE A 74 -23.76 -16.36 1.64
C ILE A 74 -23.39 -17.47 0.67
N TYR A 75 -23.22 -17.12 -0.61
CA TYR A 75 -22.71 -18.03 -1.62
C TYR A 75 -21.22 -17.77 -1.81
N LYS A 76 -20.37 -18.78 -1.67
CA LYS A 76 -18.96 -18.68 -2.05
C LYS A 76 -18.76 -19.20 -3.45
N ASP A 77 -18.14 -18.41 -4.31
CA ASP A 77 -17.82 -18.82 -5.67
C ASP A 77 -16.58 -19.71 -5.75
N ASN A 78 -16.11 -20.02 -6.97
CA ASN A 78 -14.93 -20.87 -7.18
C ASN A 78 -13.62 -20.25 -6.66
N ARG A 79 -13.54 -18.91 -6.54
CA ARG A 79 -12.40 -18.18 -5.94
C ARG A 79 -12.59 -17.92 -4.44
N GLY A 80 -13.66 -18.43 -3.84
CA GLY A 80 -13.97 -18.22 -2.43
C GLY A 80 -14.54 -16.84 -2.09
N ILE A 81 -14.92 -16.06 -3.10
CA ILE A 81 -15.51 -14.74 -2.91
C ILE A 81 -16.92 -14.92 -2.35
N PRO A 82 -17.26 -14.29 -1.21
CA PRO A 82 -18.60 -14.35 -0.64
C PRO A 82 -19.53 -13.37 -1.35
N HIS A 83 -20.65 -13.89 -1.85
CA HIS A 83 -21.81 -13.14 -2.32
C HIS A 83 -22.87 -13.21 -1.23
N ILE A 84 -23.12 -12.10 -0.56
CA ILE A 84 -23.99 -11.99 0.61
C ILE A 84 -25.34 -11.42 0.19
N GLU A 85 -26.43 -12.16 0.39
CA GLU A 85 -27.78 -11.70 0.12
C GLU A 85 -28.55 -11.57 1.43
N ALA A 86 -29.04 -10.36 1.70
CA ALA A 86 -29.84 -10.02 2.89
C ALA A 86 -31.04 -9.16 2.50
N SER A 87 -31.98 -8.98 3.43
CA SER A 87 -33.16 -8.14 3.27
C SER A 87 -32.95 -6.69 3.71
N ASN A 88 -31.89 -6.40 4.46
CA ASN A 88 -31.57 -5.06 4.96
C ASN A 88 -30.06 -4.85 5.13
N LEU A 89 -29.64 -3.58 5.32
CA LEU A 89 -28.23 -3.20 5.44
C LEU A 89 -27.59 -3.72 6.72
N ASN A 90 -28.28 -3.74 7.84
CA ASN A 90 -27.75 -4.26 9.11
C ASN A 90 -27.38 -5.73 9.00
N ASP A 91 -28.25 -6.54 8.42
CA ASP A 91 -28.02 -7.98 8.23
C ASP A 91 -26.88 -8.25 7.22
N VAL A 92 -26.78 -7.48 6.13
CA VAL A 92 -25.70 -7.67 5.16
C VAL A 92 -24.33 -7.32 5.77
N TYR A 93 -24.21 -6.22 6.53
CA TYR A 93 -22.95 -5.87 7.18
C TYR A 93 -22.59 -6.83 8.32
N LYS A 94 -23.56 -7.33 9.08
CA LYS A 94 -23.35 -8.38 10.09
C LYS A 94 -22.80 -9.65 9.44
N ALA A 95 -23.38 -10.06 8.32
CA ALA A 95 -22.90 -11.22 7.56
C ALA A 95 -21.52 -10.99 6.94
N GLN A 96 -21.23 -9.77 6.46
CA GLN A 96 -19.91 -9.40 5.98
C GLN A 96 -18.87 -9.51 7.09
N GLY A 97 -19.15 -8.98 8.28
CA GLY A 97 -18.26 -9.09 9.44
C GLY A 97 -17.99 -10.55 9.81
N PHE A 98 -19.03 -11.37 9.86
CA PHE A 98 -18.94 -12.79 10.16
C PHE A 98 -18.04 -13.55 9.17
N ILE A 99 -18.28 -13.40 7.86
CA ILE A 99 -17.56 -14.16 6.83
C ILE A 99 -16.14 -13.67 6.63
N THR A 100 -15.90 -12.35 6.74
CA THR A 100 -14.55 -11.77 6.69
C THR A 100 -13.70 -12.31 7.83
N THR A 101 -14.26 -12.36 9.04
CA THR A 101 -13.58 -12.89 10.23
C THR A 101 -13.25 -14.36 10.07
N LYS A 102 -14.17 -15.15 9.51
CA LYS A 102 -13.93 -16.58 9.22
C LYS A 102 -12.71 -16.77 8.31
N ASP A 103 -12.52 -15.89 7.35
CA ASP A 103 -11.44 -15.99 6.37
C ASP A 103 -10.15 -15.27 6.80
N ARG A 104 -10.20 -14.22 7.64
CA ARG A 104 -9.10 -13.26 7.84
C ARG A 104 -8.81 -12.85 9.29
N LEU A 105 -9.41 -13.50 10.32
CA LEU A 105 -9.36 -13.07 11.71
C LEU A 105 -7.96 -12.69 12.22
N TRP A 106 -6.95 -13.52 11.94
CA TRP A 106 -5.60 -13.21 12.43
C TRP A 106 -5.01 -11.94 11.78
N GLN A 107 -5.23 -11.74 10.48
CA GLN A 107 -4.81 -10.51 9.79
C GLN A 107 -5.51 -9.28 10.38
N MET A 108 -6.81 -9.37 10.66
CA MET A 108 -7.57 -8.31 11.30
C MET A 108 -6.97 -7.95 12.67
N ASP A 109 -6.71 -8.96 13.51
CA ASP A 109 -6.13 -8.74 14.84
C ASP A 109 -4.72 -8.12 14.78
N MET A 110 -3.89 -8.55 13.84
CA MET A 110 -2.56 -7.94 13.63
C MET A 110 -2.65 -6.49 13.19
N SER A 111 -3.53 -6.17 12.25
CA SER A 111 -3.71 -4.80 11.77
C SER A 111 -4.16 -3.84 12.87
N ARG A 112 -5.15 -4.23 13.69
CA ARG A 112 -5.58 -3.40 14.82
C ARG A 112 -4.48 -3.22 15.87
N ARG A 113 -3.70 -4.29 16.17
CA ARG A 113 -2.58 -4.20 17.12
C ARG A 113 -1.47 -3.31 16.62
N LEU A 114 -1.17 -3.37 15.33
CA LEU A 114 -0.18 -2.50 14.70
C LEU A 114 -0.57 -1.02 14.87
N VAL A 115 -1.75 -0.65 14.39
CA VAL A 115 -2.19 0.76 14.42
C VAL A 115 -2.40 1.29 15.83
N ASN A 116 -2.73 0.42 16.79
CA ASN A 116 -2.93 0.79 18.19
C ASN A 116 -1.64 0.72 19.03
N GLY A 117 -0.48 0.40 18.41
CA GLY A 117 0.80 0.25 19.12
C GLY A 117 0.74 -0.82 20.22
N ARG A 118 0.30 -2.04 19.86
CA ARG A 118 0.06 -3.16 20.78
C ARG A 118 0.69 -4.49 20.30
N LEU A 119 1.66 -4.43 19.39
CA LEU A 119 2.30 -5.65 18.89
C LEU A 119 3.20 -6.31 19.94
N SER A 120 3.85 -5.53 20.81
CA SER A 120 4.71 -6.04 21.87
C SER A 120 4.00 -6.95 22.87
N GLU A 121 2.68 -6.76 23.04
CA GLU A 121 1.85 -7.62 23.91
C GLU A 121 1.90 -9.10 23.52
N ILE A 122 2.11 -9.38 22.22
CA ILE A 122 2.05 -10.73 21.67
C ILE A 122 3.34 -11.20 21.00
N LEU A 123 4.13 -10.27 20.47
CA LEU A 123 5.36 -10.57 19.72
C LEU A 123 6.65 -10.30 20.51
N GLY A 124 6.56 -9.61 21.65
CA GLY A 124 7.68 -9.39 22.57
C GLY A 124 8.43 -8.07 22.37
N PRO A 125 9.57 -7.91 23.06
CA PRO A 125 10.23 -6.63 23.26
C PRO A 125 10.81 -5.99 21.99
N ASP A 126 11.09 -6.76 20.95
CA ASP A 126 11.64 -6.24 19.69
C ASP A 126 10.73 -5.20 19.03
N LEU A 127 9.43 -5.15 19.41
CA LEU A 127 8.44 -4.26 18.81
C LEU A 127 8.07 -3.06 19.71
N ILE A 128 8.73 -2.87 20.84
CA ILE A 128 8.46 -1.74 21.74
C ILE A 128 8.59 -0.40 21.01
N ASN A 129 9.64 -0.21 20.23
CA ASN A 129 9.84 1.04 19.51
C ASN A 129 8.78 1.25 18.40
N ASN A 130 8.35 0.18 17.74
CA ASN A 130 7.23 0.23 16.80
C ASN A 130 5.94 0.68 17.51
N ASP A 131 5.64 0.08 18.66
CA ASP A 131 4.45 0.43 19.43
C ASP A 131 4.50 1.88 19.95
N LYS A 132 5.65 2.34 20.43
CA LYS A 132 5.87 3.75 20.80
C LYS A 132 5.57 4.68 19.63
N LEU A 133 6.08 4.37 18.44
CA LEU A 133 5.89 5.18 17.24
C LEU A 133 4.40 5.30 16.87
N PHE A 134 3.68 4.18 16.80
CA PHE A 134 2.25 4.20 16.47
C PHE A 134 1.41 4.90 17.53
N ARG A 135 1.77 4.79 18.82
CA ARG A 135 1.14 5.55 19.91
C ARG A 135 1.40 7.05 19.78
N SER A 136 2.63 7.42 19.40
CA SER A 136 3.00 8.81 19.16
C SER A 136 2.23 9.40 17.96
N PHE A 137 2.03 8.65 16.88
CA PHE A 137 1.19 9.11 15.75
C PHE A 137 -0.25 9.41 16.13
N SER A 138 -0.73 8.91 17.28
CA SER A 138 -2.06 9.21 17.80
C SER A 138 -3.24 8.78 16.91
N LEU A 139 -3.02 7.83 15.99
CA LEU A 139 -4.04 7.39 15.02
C LEU A 139 -5.27 6.80 15.70
N PHE A 140 -5.08 6.01 16.76
CA PHE A 140 -6.17 5.47 17.55
C PHE A 140 -6.98 6.59 18.25
N ARG A 141 -6.31 7.58 18.85
CA ARG A 141 -6.98 8.73 19.48
C ARG A 141 -7.73 9.59 18.44
N SER A 142 -7.16 9.75 17.24
CA SER A 142 -7.87 10.41 16.13
C SER A 142 -9.13 9.64 15.73
N ALA A 143 -9.05 8.31 15.62
CA ALA A 143 -10.22 7.46 15.34
C ALA A 143 -11.28 7.60 16.44
N GLN A 144 -10.88 7.64 17.70
CA GLN A 144 -11.79 7.83 18.86
C GLN A 144 -12.53 9.16 18.79
N LYS A 145 -11.81 10.26 18.52
CA LYS A 145 -12.40 11.59 18.34
C LYS A 145 -13.32 11.68 17.11
N SER A 146 -13.19 10.76 16.16
CA SER A 146 -13.98 10.75 14.93
C SER A 146 -15.40 10.20 15.10
N ILE A 147 -15.66 9.38 16.12
CA ILE A 147 -16.95 8.67 16.31
C ILE A 147 -18.13 9.63 16.31
N CYS A 148 -18.01 10.79 16.94
CA CYS A 148 -19.10 11.77 17.05
C CYS A 148 -19.43 12.48 15.72
N LEU A 149 -18.66 12.26 14.66
CA LEU A 149 -18.92 12.84 13.33
C LEU A 149 -19.77 11.93 12.43
N TYR A 150 -19.91 10.65 12.82
CA TYR A 150 -20.71 9.69 12.08
C TYR A 150 -22.19 9.82 12.39
N SER A 151 -23.04 9.60 11.38
CA SER A 151 -24.48 9.49 11.56
C SER A 151 -24.83 8.27 12.42
N GLU A 152 -25.96 8.33 13.14
CA GLU A 152 -26.48 7.21 13.94
C GLU A 152 -26.66 5.96 13.05
N GLU A 153 -27.22 6.13 11.87
CA GLU A 153 -27.42 5.06 10.88
C GLU A 153 -26.09 4.38 10.48
N THR A 154 -25.05 5.15 10.19
CA THR A 154 -23.71 4.60 9.87
C THR A 154 -23.11 3.89 11.08
N LEU A 155 -23.28 4.40 12.28
CA LEU A 155 -22.82 3.74 13.50
C LEU A 155 -23.53 2.39 13.74
N GLU A 156 -24.84 2.31 13.43
CA GLU A 156 -25.59 1.04 13.50
C GLU A 156 -25.06 0.01 12.51
N TRP A 157 -24.75 0.40 11.27
CA TRP A 157 -24.14 -0.50 10.27
C TRP A 157 -22.75 -0.99 10.71
N MET A 158 -21.93 -0.08 11.22
CA MET A 158 -20.60 -0.44 11.74
C MET A 158 -20.71 -1.37 12.95
N GLN A 159 -21.68 -1.13 13.85
CA GLN A 159 -21.93 -2.01 15.00
C GLN A 159 -22.41 -3.39 14.54
N SER A 160 -23.29 -3.45 13.54
CA SER A 160 -23.76 -4.71 12.96
C SER A 160 -22.60 -5.54 12.39
N TYR A 161 -21.66 -4.89 11.68
CA TYR A 161 -20.44 -5.56 11.23
C TYR A 161 -19.62 -6.09 12.43
N CYS A 162 -19.40 -5.28 13.46
CA CYS A 162 -18.66 -5.68 14.67
C CYS A 162 -19.33 -6.87 15.37
N ASP A 163 -20.65 -6.88 15.46
CA ASP A 163 -21.43 -7.99 16.01
C ASP A 163 -21.21 -9.29 15.22
N GLY A 164 -21.17 -9.18 13.89
CA GLY A 164 -20.84 -10.31 13.01
C GLY A 164 -19.45 -10.87 13.28
N VAL A 165 -18.45 -9.98 13.40
CA VAL A 165 -17.07 -10.34 13.77
C VAL A 165 -17.05 -11.07 15.12
N ASN A 166 -17.66 -10.49 16.13
CA ASN A 166 -17.67 -11.03 17.49
C ASN A 166 -18.41 -12.37 17.57
N THR A 167 -19.51 -12.52 16.84
CA THR A 167 -20.23 -13.79 16.75
C THR A 167 -19.32 -14.90 16.20
N TYR A 168 -18.52 -14.63 15.17
CA TYR A 168 -17.59 -15.63 14.66
C TYR A 168 -16.44 -15.91 15.64
N ILE A 169 -15.88 -14.89 16.29
CA ILE A 169 -14.83 -15.06 17.32
C ILE A 169 -15.30 -16.01 18.41
N GLU A 170 -16.47 -15.77 18.97
CA GLU A 170 -17.05 -16.63 20.03
C GLU A 170 -17.31 -18.07 19.53
N HIS A 171 -17.85 -18.20 18.31
CA HIS A 171 -18.06 -19.50 17.70
C HIS A 171 -16.73 -20.26 17.51
N ALA A 172 -15.71 -19.59 16.99
CA ALA A 172 -14.39 -20.18 16.75
C ALA A 172 -13.69 -20.55 18.07
N LYS A 173 -13.82 -19.75 19.13
CA LYS A 173 -13.33 -20.06 20.49
C LYS A 173 -14.02 -21.30 21.05
N LYS A 174 -15.35 -21.32 21.01
CA LYS A 174 -16.15 -22.43 21.52
C LYS A 174 -15.82 -23.77 20.88
N LEU A 175 -15.63 -23.76 19.55
CA LEU A 175 -15.31 -24.96 18.78
C LEU A 175 -13.81 -25.25 18.66
N ASN A 176 -12.96 -24.40 19.22
CA ASN A 176 -11.52 -24.55 19.11
C ASN A 176 -11.00 -24.45 17.67
N ARG A 177 -11.54 -23.51 16.89
CA ARG A 177 -11.26 -23.31 15.46
C ARG A 177 -10.62 -21.95 15.14
N LEU A 178 -9.99 -21.31 16.14
CA LEU A 178 -9.20 -20.12 15.90
C LEU A 178 -8.08 -20.42 14.90
N PRO A 179 -7.68 -19.47 14.05
CA PRO A 179 -6.47 -19.57 13.23
C PRO A 179 -5.26 -20.03 14.05
N VAL A 180 -4.41 -20.84 13.41
CA VAL A 180 -3.29 -21.50 14.11
C VAL A 180 -2.29 -20.51 14.71
N GLU A 181 -2.21 -19.31 14.16
CA GLU A 181 -1.35 -18.22 14.60
C GLU A 181 -1.64 -17.82 16.06
N PHE A 182 -2.90 -17.82 16.47
CA PHE A 182 -3.28 -17.59 17.87
C PHE A 182 -2.72 -18.67 18.80
N THR A 183 -2.72 -19.91 18.34
CA THR A 183 -2.13 -21.02 19.10
C THR A 183 -0.61 -20.92 19.18
N ILE A 184 0.06 -20.57 18.07
CA ILE A 184 1.54 -20.39 18.01
C ILE A 184 1.98 -19.27 18.92
N LEU A 185 1.28 -18.14 18.88
CA LEU A 185 1.59 -16.96 19.69
C LEU A 185 1.06 -17.04 21.12
N ASP A 186 0.22 -18.03 21.44
CA ASP A 186 -0.32 -18.28 22.79
C ASP A 186 -1.17 -17.11 23.32
N TYR A 187 -2.14 -16.68 22.55
CA TYR A 187 -3.11 -15.66 22.95
C TYR A 187 -4.47 -15.90 22.26
N GLU A 188 -5.50 -15.18 22.70
CA GLU A 188 -6.84 -15.20 22.11
C GLU A 188 -7.22 -13.83 21.59
N PRO A 189 -8.03 -13.76 20.50
CA PRO A 189 -8.51 -12.48 19.98
C PRO A 189 -9.48 -11.83 20.98
N GLU A 190 -9.33 -10.52 21.13
CA GLU A 190 -10.26 -9.68 21.88
C GLU A 190 -11.52 -9.41 21.04
N PRO A 191 -12.64 -9.00 21.64
CA PRO A 191 -13.79 -8.51 20.91
C PRO A 191 -13.45 -7.37 19.97
N TRP A 192 -14.14 -7.29 18.85
CA TRP A 192 -13.97 -6.27 17.83
C TRP A 192 -14.90 -5.09 18.10
N SER A 193 -14.42 -3.89 17.85
CA SER A 193 -15.15 -2.64 18.07
C SER A 193 -15.14 -1.74 16.84
N ILE A 194 -16.02 -0.74 16.82
CA ILE A 194 -16.01 0.34 15.81
C ILE A 194 -14.64 1.05 15.79
N LEU A 195 -14.02 1.24 16.95
CA LEU A 195 -12.69 1.86 17.02
C LEU A 195 -11.62 1.05 16.31
N ASP A 196 -11.65 -0.29 16.38
CA ASP A 196 -10.72 -1.15 15.66
C ASP A 196 -10.91 -0.96 14.15
N MET A 197 -12.16 -0.91 13.67
CA MET A 197 -12.50 -0.67 12.28
C MET A 197 -11.96 0.70 11.79
N LEU A 198 -12.25 1.77 12.51
CA LEU A 198 -11.79 3.11 12.17
C LEU A 198 -10.26 3.24 12.22
N SER A 199 -9.62 2.57 13.17
CA SER A 199 -8.16 2.54 13.28
C SER A 199 -7.51 1.88 12.07
N ILE A 200 -8.08 0.80 11.52
CA ILE A 200 -7.59 0.18 10.29
C ILE A 200 -7.71 1.13 9.09
N GLY A 201 -8.77 1.92 9.00
CA GLY A 201 -8.87 3.00 8.01
C GLY A 201 -7.71 4.01 8.12
N ARG A 202 -7.31 4.37 9.35
CA ARG A 202 -6.14 5.23 9.59
C ARG A 202 -4.81 4.57 9.21
N LEU A 203 -4.69 3.25 9.32
CA LEU A 203 -3.52 2.53 8.86
C LEU A 203 -3.32 2.67 7.34
N LEU A 204 -4.40 2.74 6.57
CA LEU A 204 -4.30 3.05 5.14
C LEU A 204 -3.75 4.47 4.91
N SER A 205 -4.23 5.46 5.68
CA SER A 205 -3.68 6.83 5.62
C SER A 205 -2.18 6.86 5.92
N TYR A 206 -1.74 6.12 6.95
CA TYR A 206 -0.33 5.97 7.28
C TYR A 206 0.44 5.32 6.12
N SER A 207 -0.08 4.27 5.50
CA SER A 207 0.61 3.55 4.43
C SER A 207 0.74 4.34 3.12
N LEU A 208 -0.05 5.40 2.94
CA LEU A 208 -0.09 6.22 1.72
C LEU A 208 0.45 7.65 1.92
N SER A 209 0.86 8.03 3.14
CA SER A 209 1.42 9.35 3.46
C SER A 209 2.80 9.18 4.09
N HIS A 210 3.85 9.66 3.42
CA HIS A 210 5.24 9.51 3.87
C HIS A 210 6.03 10.81 3.75
N ASN A 211 5.38 11.97 3.77
CA ASN A 211 6.05 13.26 3.57
C ASN A 211 7.10 13.51 4.66
N PHE A 212 6.77 13.25 5.92
CA PHE A 212 7.69 13.47 7.05
C PHE A 212 9.00 12.69 6.91
N THR A 213 8.98 11.47 6.37
CA THR A 213 10.21 10.70 6.15
C THR A 213 11.06 11.31 5.04
N ASN A 214 10.40 11.93 4.06
CA ASN A 214 11.06 12.66 2.97
C ASN A 214 11.71 13.95 3.46
N GLU A 215 11.05 14.66 4.38
CA GLU A 215 11.62 15.83 5.03
C GLU A 215 12.86 15.47 5.84
N ILE A 216 12.77 14.43 6.70
CA ILE A 216 13.91 13.92 7.44
C ILE A 216 15.07 13.54 6.50
N PHE A 217 14.75 12.79 5.42
CA PHE A 217 15.77 12.40 4.44
C PHE A 217 16.49 13.60 3.83
N ARG A 218 15.74 14.60 3.37
CA ARG A 218 16.32 15.80 2.73
C ARG A 218 17.10 16.65 3.73
N PHE A 219 16.59 16.77 4.95
CA PHE A 219 17.25 17.47 6.04
C PHE A 219 18.59 16.84 6.40
N GLU A 220 18.65 15.52 6.48
CA GLU A 220 19.90 14.81 6.74
C GLU A 220 20.86 14.86 5.55
N LEU A 221 20.33 14.79 4.34
CA LEU A 221 21.11 14.88 3.12
C LEU A 221 21.81 16.24 2.99
N GLN A 222 21.09 17.32 3.28
CA GLN A 222 21.62 18.69 3.23
C GLN A 222 22.79 18.94 4.17
N LYS A 223 22.90 18.18 5.25
CA LYS A 223 24.05 18.24 6.17
C LYS A 223 25.30 17.53 5.64
N LYS A 224 25.14 16.62 4.70
CA LYS A 224 26.24 15.76 4.18
C LYS A 224 26.78 16.20 2.84
N ILE A 225 26.02 16.92 2.06
CA ILE A 225 26.40 17.33 0.70
C ILE A 225 26.31 18.85 0.56
N ASP A 226 27.07 19.38 -0.37
CA ASP A 226 27.07 20.82 -0.67
C ASP A 226 25.72 21.26 -1.26
N ASP A 227 25.37 22.53 -1.09
CA ASP A 227 24.12 23.09 -1.58
C ASP A 227 23.93 22.90 -3.10
N GLU A 228 25.00 22.97 -3.90
CA GLU A 228 24.95 22.73 -5.35
C GLU A 228 24.52 21.30 -5.68
N LEU A 229 25.09 20.30 -5.01
CA LEU A 229 24.70 18.89 -5.15
C LEU A 229 23.26 18.67 -4.70
N PHE A 230 22.84 19.35 -3.64
CA PHE A 230 21.48 19.25 -3.12
C PHE A 230 20.46 19.84 -4.10
N GLU A 231 20.73 21.00 -4.70
CA GLU A 231 19.86 21.66 -5.67
C GLU A 231 19.64 20.78 -6.93
N GLU A 232 20.67 20.09 -7.42
CA GLU A 232 20.54 19.21 -8.59
C GLU A 232 19.59 18.03 -8.38
N ILE A 233 19.39 17.57 -7.14
CA ILE A 233 18.58 16.41 -6.82
C ILE A 233 17.25 16.76 -6.13
N LYS A 234 16.88 18.03 -6.08
CA LYS A 234 15.54 18.43 -5.65
C LYS A 234 14.49 17.79 -6.57
N PRO A 235 13.36 17.33 -5.99
CA PRO A 235 12.29 16.77 -6.81
C PRO A 235 11.85 17.75 -7.90
N ASN A 236 11.79 17.26 -9.13
CA ASN A 236 11.26 18.00 -10.26
C ASN A 236 10.45 17.06 -11.15
N TYR A 237 9.24 17.47 -11.52
CA TYR A 237 8.44 16.70 -12.46
C TYR A 237 8.84 17.07 -13.90
N PRO A 238 9.18 16.10 -14.76
CA PRO A 238 9.61 16.39 -16.13
C PRO A 238 8.57 17.20 -16.91
N SER A 239 9.01 18.20 -17.67
CA SER A 239 8.12 19.10 -18.42
C SER A 239 7.32 18.38 -19.52
N ASP A 240 7.81 17.22 -20.03
CA ASP A 240 7.13 16.34 -20.98
C ASP A 240 6.29 15.26 -20.31
N GLY A 241 6.20 15.27 -18.97
CA GLY A 241 5.40 14.34 -18.18
C GLY A 241 3.90 14.63 -18.33
N PRO A 242 3.05 13.60 -18.50
CA PRO A 242 1.60 13.80 -18.57
C PRO A 242 1.04 14.31 -17.25
N ILE A 243 0.10 15.24 -17.35
CA ILE A 243 -0.65 15.80 -16.22
C ILE A 243 -2.08 15.28 -16.33
N THR A 244 -2.68 14.86 -15.19
CA THR A 244 -4.03 14.29 -15.19
C THR A 244 -5.07 15.31 -15.66
N ILE A 245 -4.99 16.54 -15.15
CA ILE A 245 -5.80 17.70 -15.57
C ILE A 245 -4.84 18.76 -16.12
N PRO A 246 -4.49 18.73 -17.41
CA PRO A 246 -3.64 19.75 -18.00
C PRO A 246 -4.36 21.09 -18.12
N ASP A 247 -3.60 22.19 -18.24
CA ASP A 247 -4.11 23.56 -18.22
C ASP A 247 -5.21 23.83 -19.25
N TYR A 248 -5.17 23.22 -20.42
CA TYR A 248 -6.19 23.36 -21.47
C TYR A 248 -7.58 22.78 -21.07
N MET A 249 -7.64 22.00 -20.01
CA MET A 249 -8.89 21.48 -19.43
C MET A 249 -9.42 22.37 -18.30
N MET A 250 -8.63 23.31 -17.82
CA MET A 250 -9.02 24.28 -16.78
C MET A 250 -9.74 25.46 -17.43
N GLY A 251 -10.86 25.90 -16.88
CA GLY A 251 -11.56 27.11 -17.37
C GLY A 251 -10.74 28.39 -17.16
N GLU A 252 -11.08 29.47 -17.88
CA GLU A 252 -10.31 30.73 -17.95
C GLU A 252 -10.16 31.54 -16.64
N ASN A 253 -10.63 31.06 -15.49
CA ASN A 253 -10.77 31.87 -14.26
C ASN A 253 -9.82 31.49 -13.10
N VAL A 254 -8.60 31.02 -13.35
CA VAL A 254 -7.65 30.72 -12.27
C VAL A 254 -6.66 31.86 -12.05
N LYS A 255 -6.70 32.52 -10.88
CA LYS A 255 -5.75 33.55 -10.47
C LYS A 255 -4.46 32.90 -9.93
N ILE A 256 -3.31 33.28 -10.49
CA ILE A 256 -2.00 32.79 -10.08
C ILE A 256 -1.55 33.51 -8.81
N GLN A 257 -1.22 32.76 -7.75
CA GLN A 257 -0.34 33.22 -6.67
C GLN A 257 1.03 32.55 -6.83
N GLN A 258 2.04 33.34 -7.17
CA GLN A 258 3.43 32.84 -7.20
C GLN A 258 3.91 32.56 -5.77
N GLN A 259 4.33 31.31 -5.51
CA GLN A 259 5.05 30.96 -4.30
C GLN A 259 6.54 31.34 -4.45
N THR A 260 7.05 32.12 -3.52
CA THR A 260 8.46 32.53 -3.47
C THR A 260 9.35 31.42 -2.90
N SER A 261 10.53 31.25 -3.51
CA SER A 261 11.56 30.31 -3.05
C SER A 261 12.18 30.73 -1.71
N GLU A 262 12.45 29.78 -0.83
CA GLU A 262 12.92 30.00 0.54
C GLU A 262 14.40 29.79 0.75
N LYS A 263 14.97 30.53 1.70
CA LYS A 263 16.33 30.38 2.20
C LYS A 263 16.43 29.23 3.20
N THR A 264 17.49 28.50 3.12
CA THR A 264 17.83 27.31 3.89
C THR A 264 18.27 27.65 5.32
N ILE A 265 17.89 26.82 6.29
CA ILE A 265 18.39 26.90 7.68
C ILE A 265 19.54 25.94 7.82
N ASN A 266 20.74 26.46 8.06
CA ASN A 266 21.97 25.68 8.28
C ASN A 266 22.20 25.39 9.76
N ASN A 267 22.62 24.16 10.06
CA ASN A 267 23.24 23.59 11.27
C ASN A 267 22.37 22.66 12.10
N LEU A 268 22.57 21.36 11.84
CA LEU A 268 22.13 20.28 12.76
C LEU A 268 22.93 18.98 12.50
N ASP A 269 23.43 18.35 13.55
CA ASP A 269 24.34 17.18 13.47
C ASP A 269 23.69 15.82 13.73
N PHE A 270 23.98 14.87 12.86
CA PHE A 270 24.03 13.41 13.01
C PHE A 270 22.78 12.53 13.12
N PHE A 271 22.68 11.61 12.13
CA PHE A 271 21.84 10.40 12.13
C PHE A 271 22.64 9.13 11.85
N SER A 272 22.15 7.98 12.32
CA SER A 272 22.75 6.66 12.11
C SER A 272 21.85 5.68 11.36
N ASP A 273 22.47 4.58 10.87
CA ASP A 273 21.89 3.56 9.97
C ASP A 273 20.64 2.79 10.51
N HIS A 274 20.26 2.95 11.76
CA HIS A 274 19.17 2.21 12.41
C HIS A 274 17.78 2.83 12.30
N LEU A 275 17.67 4.07 11.82
CA LEU A 275 16.36 4.71 11.63
C LEU A 275 15.55 3.97 10.57
N ALA A 276 16.17 3.41 9.53
CA ALA A 276 15.52 2.61 8.51
C ALA A 276 14.95 1.29 9.05
N GLU A 277 15.64 0.69 10.03
CA GLU A 277 15.21 -0.56 10.67
C GLU A 277 14.09 -0.32 11.69
N LEU A 278 14.10 0.83 12.34
CA LEU A 278 13.06 1.28 13.27
C LEU A 278 11.79 1.77 12.54
N LEU A 279 12.02 2.47 11.46
CA LEU A 279 10.99 2.84 10.52
C LEU A 279 10.61 1.65 9.63
N ASN A 280 11.06 0.42 9.91
CA ASN A 280 10.78 -0.81 9.14
C ASN A 280 9.34 -0.87 8.60
N LEU A 281 8.94 0.28 8.40
CA LEU A 281 7.98 0.76 7.50
C LEU A 281 8.54 0.33 6.18
N SER A 282 7.98 -0.78 5.68
CA SER A 282 8.25 -1.33 4.36
C SER A 282 9.02 -0.30 3.53
N SER A 283 10.27 -0.57 3.16
CA SER A 283 11.02 0.30 2.27
C SER A 283 10.03 1.13 1.47
N GLU A 284 10.21 2.44 1.37
CA GLU A 284 9.36 3.30 0.55
C GLU A 284 9.44 2.88 -0.92
N VAL A 285 9.32 1.59 -1.13
CA VAL A 285 9.17 1.01 -2.44
C VAL A 285 7.88 1.58 -2.96
N THR A 286 7.95 2.12 -4.11
CA THR A 286 6.99 2.88 -4.86
C THR A 286 5.55 2.37 -4.76
N LYS A 287 4.92 2.53 -3.59
CA LYS A 287 3.49 2.31 -3.44
C LYS A 287 2.80 3.27 -4.39
N GLY A 288 2.20 2.74 -5.40
CA GLY A 288 1.58 3.53 -6.45
C GLY A 288 0.22 2.98 -6.79
N SER A 289 -0.26 3.28 -7.95
CA SER A 289 -1.46 2.68 -8.54
C SER A 289 -1.54 3.08 -10.00
N ASN A 290 -2.27 2.32 -10.81
CA ASN A 290 -2.78 2.84 -12.07
C ASN A 290 -4.30 2.91 -12.01
N GLY A 291 -4.85 3.87 -12.72
CA GLY A 291 -6.27 3.96 -12.97
C GLY A 291 -6.55 4.78 -14.21
N TRP A 292 -7.48 4.33 -15.02
CA TRP A 292 -7.97 5.10 -16.16
C TRP A 292 -9.43 4.78 -16.43
N VAL A 293 -10.09 5.74 -17.02
CA VAL A 293 -11.48 5.61 -17.44
C VAL A 293 -11.62 6.07 -18.88
N ILE A 294 -12.42 5.33 -19.66
CA ILE A 294 -12.62 5.52 -21.09
C ILE A 294 -14.09 5.77 -21.34
N SER A 295 -14.40 6.85 -22.04
CA SER A 295 -15.78 7.19 -22.45
C SER A 295 -16.34 6.16 -23.43
N GLY A 296 -17.64 5.91 -23.36
CA GLY A 296 -18.36 5.02 -24.26
C GLY A 296 -18.19 5.33 -25.75
N LYS A 297 -17.82 6.56 -26.12
CA LYS A 297 -17.54 6.91 -27.53
C LYS A 297 -16.30 6.21 -28.11
N HIS A 298 -15.41 5.67 -27.25
CA HIS A 298 -14.19 4.96 -27.65
C HIS A 298 -14.25 3.47 -27.32
N THR A 299 -15.37 2.98 -26.82
CA THR A 299 -15.58 1.56 -26.49
C THR A 299 -16.53 0.89 -27.46
N LYS A 300 -16.35 -0.41 -27.68
CA LYS A 300 -17.24 -1.20 -28.54
C LYS A 300 -18.62 -1.37 -27.93
N SER A 301 -18.71 -1.39 -26.61
CA SER A 301 -19.97 -1.50 -25.88
C SER A 301 -20.83 -0.24 -25.94
N GLY A 302 -20.26 0.91 -26.29
CA GLY A 302 -20.89 2.22 -26.19
C GLY A 302 -21.04 2.75 -24.76
N LYS A 303 -20.53 2.02 -23.74
CA LYS A 303 -20.54 2.40 -22.33
C LYS A 303 -19.12 2.60 -21.83
N PRO A 304 -18.91 3.39 -20.77
CA PRO A 304 -17.59 3.59 -20.20
C PRO A 304 -16.94 2.30 -19.71
N ILE A 305 -15.60 2.24 -19.81
CA ILE A 305 -14.79 1.20 -19.20
C ILE A 305 -13.86 1.87 -18.18
N LEU A 306 -13.79 1.30 -16.97
CA LEU A 306 -12.88 1.72 -15.91
C LEU A 306 -11.90 0.59 -15.60
N ALA A 307 -10.60 0.93 -15.51
CA ALA A 307 -9.55 0.05 -15.02
C ALA A 307 -8.89 0.65 -13.79
N ASN A 308 -8.59 -0.19 -12.81
CA ASN A 308 -7.84 0.19 -11.61
C ASN A 308 -7.02 -0.96 -11.07
N ASP A 309 -5.79 -0.68 -10.68
CA ASP A 309 -4.85 -1.62 -10.08
C ASP A 309 -3.99 -0.91 -9.01
N PRO A 310 -4.42 -0.93 -7.73
CA PRO A 310 -3.66 -0.37 -6.61
C PRO A 310 -2.37 -1.14 -6.37
N HIS A 311 -1.22 -0.45 -6.36
CA HIS A 311 0.09 -1.05 -6.11
C HIS A 311 0.44 -0.90 -4.63
N ILE A 312 0.51 -2.03 -3.95
CA ILE A 312 0.82 -2.14 -2.53
C ILE A 312 1.66 -3.39 -2.28
N GLU A 313 2.08 -3.61 -1.03
CA GLU A 313 2.90 -4.75 -0.66
C GLU A 313 2.28 -6.09 -1.09
N MET A 314 3.10 -6.92 -1.75
CA MET A 314 2.74 -8.29 -2.16
C MET A 314 2.97 -9.25 -0.98
N GLN A 315 1.90 -9.55 -0.26
CA GLN A 315 1.95 -10.36 0.97
C GLN A 315 0.89 -11.46 1.00
N ALA A 316 1.03 -12.40 1.93
CA ALA A 316 0.04 -13.42 2.24
C ALA A 316 -0.34 -13.34 3.73
N PRO A 317 -1.61 -13.20 4.08
CA PRO A 317 -2.77 -13.02 3.18
C PRO A 317 -2.73 -11.71 2.40
N SER A 318 -3.46 -11.63 1.27
CA SER A 318 -3.61 -10.38 0.50
C SER A 318 -4.09 -9.24 1.39
N THR A 319 -3.65 -8.02 1.10
CA THR A 319 -4.16 -6.81 1.76
C THR A 319 -5.66 -6.64 1.53
N TRP A 320 -6.11 -6.97 0.33
CA TRP A 320 -7.52 -6.85 -0.06
C TRP A 320 -8.33 -8.10 0.28
N TYR A 321 -9.58 -7.90 0.65
CA TYR A 321 -10.60 -8.93 0.79
C TYR A 321 -11.76 -8.62 -0.16
N GLN A 322 -12.02 -9.50 -1.11
CA GLN A 322 -13.08 -9.32 -2.09
C GLN A 322 -14.42 -9.80 -1.52
N THR A 323 -15.50 -9.05 -1.75
CA THR A 323 -16.84 -9.41 -1.33
C THR A 323 -17.90 -8.76 -2.20
N HIS A 324 -19.08 -9.37 -2.27
CA HIS A 324 -20.26 -8.90 -2.95
C HIS A 324 -21.39 -8.76 -1.93
N LEU A 325 -21.96 -7.57 -1.82
CA LEU A 325 -23.02 -7.21 -0.89
C LEU A 325 -24.29 -6.91 -1.68
N LYS A 326 -25.37 -7.63 -1.36
CA LYS A 326 -26.65 -7.46 -2.02
C LYS A 326 -27.78 -7.36 -1.02
N VAL A 327 -28.52 -6.27 -1.08
CA VAL A 327 -29.75 -6.04 -0.34
C VAL A 327 -30.89 -5.89 -1.34
N ASN A 328 -31.93 -6.70 -1.20
CA ASN A 328 -33.13 -6.67 -2.02
C ASN A 328 -34.30 -6.17 -1.18
N ASN A 329 -34.43 -4.87 -1.04
CA ASN A 329 -35.54 -4.23 -0.35
C ASN A 329 -35.99 -3.01 -1.17
N GLU A 330 -37.27 -2.67 -1.14
CA GLU A 330 -37.79 -1.50 -1.87
C GLU A 330 -37.17 -0.18 -1.41
N THR A 331 -36.81 -0.08 -0.13
CA THR A 331 -36.23 1.12 0.50
C THR A 331 -34.71 1.12 0.57
N GLU A 332 -34.08 -0.06 0.66
CA GLU A 332 -32.64 -0.21 0.90
C GLU A 332 -31.97 -1.05 -0.20
N ASN A 333 -32.25 -0.77 -1.46
CA ASN A 333 -31.66 -1.53 -2.56
C ASN A 333 -30.16 -1.21 -2.71
N MET A 334 -29.32 -2.22 -2.53
CA MET A 334 -27.88 -2.16 -2.74
C MET A 334 -27.38 -3.43 -3.43
N ASN A 335 -26.54 -3.27 -4.46
CA ASN A 335 -25.90 -4.37 -5.15
C ASN A 335 -24.48 -3.92 -5.53
N VAL A 336 -23.47 -4.27 -4.73
CA VAL A 336 -22.10 -3.73 -4.85
C VAL A 336 -21.08 -4.85 -4.67
N ILE A 337 -20.09 -4.90 -5.56
CA ILE A 337 -18.98 -5.86 -5.54
C ILE A 337 -17.63 -5.15 -5.66
N GLY A 338 -16.62 -5.70 -4.99
CA GLY A 338 -15.26 -5.18 -5.06
C GLY A 338 -14.44 -5.63 -3.88
N VAL A 339 -13.50 -4.79 -3.45
CA VAL A 339 -12.59 -5.11 -2.36
C VAL A 339 -12.71 -4.14 -1.19
N THR A 340 -12.40 -4.67 0.00
CA THR A 340 -12.30 -3.93 1.25
C THR A 340 -11.05 -4.37 2.01
N LEU A 341 -10.70 -3.65 3.07
CA LEU A 341 -9.70 -4.11 4.03
C LEU A 341 -10.36 -5.09 5.02
N PRO A 342 -9.72 -6.22 5.36
CA PRO A 342 -10.23 -7.10 6.40
C PRO A 342 -10.40 -6.34 7.72
N GLY A 343 -11.63 -6.32 8.24
CA GLY A 343 -12.00 -5.57 9.45
C GLY A 343 -12.76 -4.26 9.19
N VAL A 344 -12.96 -3.88 7.92
CA VAL A 344 -13.71 -2.69 7.51
C VAL A 344 -14.96 -3.10 6.73
N CYS A 345 -16.12 -2.52 7.06
CA CYS A 345 -17.38 -2.79 6.40
C CYS A 345 -17.50 -2.06 5.05
N GLY A 346 -18.38 -2.55 4.19
CA GLY A 346 -18.63 -2.01 2.85
C GLY A 346 -17.58 -2.39 1.82
N ILE A 347 -17.56 -1.68 0.70
CA ILE A 347 -16.65 -1.82 -0.43
C ILE A 347 -15.85 -0.53 -0.60
N ILE A 348 -14.53 -0.64 -0.59
CA ILE A 348 -13.63 0.51 -0.76
C ILE A 348 -13.44 0.82 -2.24
N LEU A 349 -13.20 -0.21 -3.07
CA LEU A 349 -12.99 -0.12 -4.52
C LEU A 349 -13.85 -1.15 -5.23
N GLY A 350 -14.52 -0.77 -6.30
CA GLY A 350 -15.37 -1.70 -7.04
C GLY A 350 -16.40 -1.04 -7.93
N HIS A 351 -17.55 -1.69 -8.05
CA HIS A 351 -18.69 -1.17 -8.78
C HIS A 351 -20.02 -1.63 -8.18
N ASN A 352 -21.07 -0.89 -8.47
CA ASN A 352 -22.46 -1.30 -8.26
C ASN A 352 -23.20 -1.43 -9.61
N ASP A 353 -24.53 -1.46 -9.60
CA ASP A 353 -25.34 -1.57 -10.81
C ASP A 353 -25.24 -0.34 -11.73
N LYS A 354 -24.77 0.80 -11.25
CA LYS A 354 -24.82 2.11 -11.93
C LYS A 354 -23.48 2.74 -12.17
N ILE A 355 -22.55 2.54 -11.25
CA ILE A 355 -21.25 3.21 -11.25
C ILE A 355 -20.13 2.22 -11.01
N ALA A 356 -18.95 2.54 -11.50
CA ALA A 356 -17.68 1.94 -11.11
C ALA A 356 -16.72 3.04 -10.63
N TRP A 357 -15.92 2.72 -9.61
CA TRP A 357 -14.92 3.64 -9.11
C TRP A 357 -13.62 2.92 -8.78
N GLY A 358 -12.53 3.67 -8.93
CA GLY A 358 -11.18 3.24 -8.59
C GLY A 358 -10.39 4.40 -8.02
N VAL A 359 -9.27 4.11 -7.37
CA VAL A 359 -8.43 5.16 -6.82
C VAL A 359 -6.96 4.97 -7.16
N THR A 360 -6.24 6.09 -7.17
CA THR A 360 -4.78 6.10 -7.13
C THR A 360 -4.30 6.99 -6.01
N ASN A 361 -3.13 6.70 -5.42
CA ASN A 361 -2.53 7.59 -4.43
C ASN A 361 -2.25 8.96 -5.06
N ASN A 362 -2.72 10.03 -4.42
CA ASN A 362 -2.55 11.39 -4.91
C ASN A 362 -1.12 11.91 -4.74
N ARG A 363 -0.34 11.36 -3.80
CA ARG A 363 0.97 11.88 -3.38
C ARG A 363 0.92 13.25 -2.71
N ALA A 364 -0.28 13.73 -2.34
CA ALA A 364 -0.42 15.03 -1.68
C ALA A 364 0.47 15.14 -0.45
N ASP A 365 1.05 16.31 -0.28
CA ASP A 365 1.86 16.64 0.88
C ASP A 365 0.95 17.07 2.03
N VAL A 366 0.72 16.14 2.96
CA VAL A 366 -0.26 16.25 4.06
C VAL A 366 0.38 16.10 5.44
N GLN A 367 1.69 16.16 5.48
CA GLN A 367 2.50 16.06 6.70
C GLN A 367 3.59 17.12 6.68
N ASP A 368 3.81 17.80 7.80
CA ASP A 368 4.92 18.71 8.01
C ASP A 368 5.59 18.45 9.36
N LEU A 369 6.91 18.57 9.39
CA LEU A 369 7.69 18.51 10.61
C LEU A 369 8.02 19.93 11.10
N PHE A 370 7.63 20.22 12.35
CA PHE A 370 7.95 21.48 13.01
C PHE A 370 9.10 21.28 13.99
N ILE A 371 10.14 22.10 13.88
CA ILE A 371 11.27 22.15 14.81
C ILE A 371 10.84 22.96 16.01
N GLU A 372 10.59 22.30 17.11
CA GLU A 372 10.08 22.90 18.33
C GLU A 372 11.21 23.29 19.28
N LYS A 373 11.17 24.47 19.84
CA LYS A 373 12.11 24.91 20.84
C LYS A 373 11.60 24.62 22.25
N ARG A 374 12.16 23.56 22.86
CA ARG A 374 11.77 23.08 24.21
C ARG A 374 12.40 23.98 25.28
N ASN A 375 11.67 24.26 26.36
CA ASN A 375 12.15 25.01 27.51
C ASN A 375 13.21 24.19 28.27
N PRO A 376 14.44 24.72 28.46
CA PRO A 376 15.48 23.99 29.22
C PRO A 376 15.11 23.73 30.67
N SER A 377 14.25 24.57 31.26
CA SER A 377 13.84 24.47 32.68
C SER A 377 12.56 23.66 32.89
N ASN A 378 11.75 23.45 31.83
CA ASN A 378 10.55 22.64 31.89
C ASN A 378 10.36 21.88 30.56
N PRO A 379 10.63 20.56 30.54
CA PRO A 379 10.61 19.78 29.30
C PRO A 379 9.23 19.66 28.63
N ASN A 380 8.16 20.07 29.31
CA ASN A 380 6.80 20.04 28.80
C ASN A 380 6.36 21.39 28.21
N GLN A 381 7.27 22.40 28.16
CA GLN A 381 6.97 23.69 27.56
C GLN A 381 7.75 23.91 26.27
N PHE A 382 7.08 24.52 25.29
CA PHE A 382 7.65 24.85 23.99
C PHE A 382 7.44 26.33 23.68
N GLN A 383 8.41 26.95 23.00
CA GLN A 383 8.37 28.37 22.69
C GLN A 383 7.46 28.66 21.49
N TYR A 384 6.51 29.57 21.67
CA TYR A 384 5.71 30.11 20.58
C TYR A 384 5.51 31.63 20.74
N LYS A 385 5.84 32.40 19.70
CA LYS A 385 5.77 33.89 19.71
C LYS A 385 6.42 34.50 20.95
N GLY A 386 7.59 33.98 21.33
CA GLY A 386 8.35 34.46 22.49
C GLY A 386 7.82 34.03 23.86
N LYS A 387 6.73 33.26 23.93
CA LYS A 387 6.14 32.72 25.16
C LYS A 387 6.37 31.20 25.26
N TRP A 388 6.34 30.69 26.50
CA TRP A 388 6.35 29.25 26.75
C TRP A 388 4.90 28.74 26.85
N GLU A 389 4.55 27.78 26.00
CA GLU A 389 3.24 27.10 25.98
C GLU A 389 3.39 25.70 26.53
N GLU A 390 2.46 25.26 27.37
CA GLU A 390 2.43 23.87 27.88
C GLU A 390 1.99 22.92 26.77
N ALA A 391 2.73 21.83 26.60
CA ALA A 391 2.33 20.71 25.76
C ALA A 391 1.40 19.77 26.54
N GLU A 392 0.50 19.09 25.81
CA GLU A 392 -0.26 17.99 26.37
C GLU A 392 0.68 16.78 26.54
N VAL A 393 0.74 16.24 27.76
CA VAL A 393 1.52 15.03 28.05
C VAL A 393 0.58 13.85 28.31
N ILE A 394 0.65 12.86 27.46
CA ILE A 394 -0.20 11.67 27.53
C ILE A 394 0.66 10.50 27.99
N GLU A 395 0.41 10.02 29.20
CA GLU A 395 1.09 8.85 29.74
C GLU A 395 0.57 7.59 29.07
N GLU A 396 1.44 6.89 28.38
CA GLU A 396 1.17 5.64 27.68
C GLU A 396 1.88 4.47 28.36
N VAL A 397 1.24 3.31 28.35
CA VAL A 397 1.82 2.07 28.88
C VAL A 397 1.77 0.99 27.80
N ILE A 398 2.94 0.50 27.43
CA ILE A 398 3.09 -0.59 26.46
C ILE A 398 3.26 -1.89 27.25
N LYS A 399 2.30 -2.78 27.08
CA LYS A 399 2.40 -4.15 27.60
C LYS A 399 3.38 -4.97 26.77
N VAL A 400 4.26 -5.70 27.43
CA VAL A 400 5.32 -6.45 26.73
C VAL A 400 5.29 -7.92 27.14
N LYS A 401 5.13 -8.80 26.15
CA LYS A 401 5.15 -10.26 26.39
C LYS A 401 6.47 -10.70 27.01
N GLY A 402 6.37 -11.28 28.21
CA GLY A 402 7.52 -11.85 28.88
C GLY A 402 8.43 -10.86 29.61
N GLN A 403 8.05 -9.59 29.68
CA GLN A 403 8.77 -8.52 30.40
C GLN A 403 7.82 -7.63 31.17
N ALA A 404 8.36 -6.69 31.95
CA ALA A 404 7.59 -5.62 32.59
C ALA A 404 7.05 -4.65 31.54
N ASP A 405 5.91 -4.03 31.85
CA ASP A 405 5.31 -2.99 31.03
C ASP A 405 6.24 -1.78 30.94
N VAL A 406 6.20 -1.09 29.79
CA VAL A 406 7.02 0.10 29.49
C VAL A 406 6.11 1.32 29.47
N ALA A 407 6.28 2.20 30.47
CA ALA A 407 5.66 3.52 30.48
C ALA A 407 6.48 4.50 29.63
N PHE A 408 5.81 5.36 28.86
CA PHE A 408 6.45 6.46 28.18
C PHE A 408 5.45 7.58 27.90
N PRO A 409 5.88 8.88 27.99
CA PRO A 409 5.02 10.01 27.68
C PRO A 409 4.98 10.26 26.16
N VAL A 410 3.82 10.55 25.64
CA VAL A 410 3.61 11.17 24.32
C VAL A 410 3.39 12.66 24.55
N VAL A 411 4.34 13.47 24.11
CA VAL A 411 4.28 14.93 24.24
C VAL A 411 3.69 15.51 22.97
N VAL A 412 2.59 16.24 23.10
CA VAL A 412 1.84 16.80 21.97
C VAL A 412 1.87 18.32 22.07
N THR A 413 2.55 18.96 21.13
CA THR A 413 2.60 20.43 20.98
C THR A 413 1.41 20.93 20.18
N ARG A 414 1.32 22.22 19.93
CA ARG A 414 0.32 22.83 19.05
C ARG A 414 0.38 22.29 17.62
N HIS A 415 1.56 21.87 17.13
CA HIS A 415 1.77 21.30 15.80
C HIS A 415 1.57 19.78 15.75
N GLY A 416 1.42 19.13 16.89
CA GLY A 416 1.22 17.69 16.99
C GLY A 416 2.19 16.98 17.90
N PRO A 417 2.23 15.64 17.84
CA PRO A 417 3.10 14.85 18.71
C PRO A 417 4.58 15.04 18.36
N ILE A 418 5.42 15.11 19.39
CA ILE A 418 6.89 15.05 19.25
C ILE A 418 7.26 13.60 18.88
N ILE A 419 7.69 13.38 17.65
CA ILE A 419 8.09 12.07 17.15
C ILE A 419 9.58 11.80 17.30
N SER A 420 10.41 12.85 17.40
CA SER A 420 11.86 12.73 17.60
C SER A 420 12.22 11.97 18.87
N ASP A 421 11.42 12.07 19.94
CA ASP A 421 11.63 11.36 21.20
C ASP A 421 11.54 9.83 21.05
N VAL A 422 10.89 9.36 20.00
CA VAL A 422 10.74 7.91 19.68
C VAL A 422 11.70 7.49 18.58
N ILE A 423 11.79 8.27 17.54
CA ILE A 423 12.65 7.98 16.38
C ILE A 423 14.13 8.07 16.78
N GLY A 424 14.48 9.01 17.68
CA GLY A 424 15.86 9.28 18.13
C GLY A 424 16.35 8.44 19.33
N ASN A 425 15.51 7.63 19.97
CA ASN A 425 15.86 6.95 21.24
C ASN A 425 16.51 5.56 21.09
N ASN A 426 16.99 5.17 19.93
CA ASN A 426 17.95 4.06 19.85
C ASN A 426 19.30 4.55 20.36
N GLN A 427 20.04 3.72 21.11
CA GLN A 427 21.31 4.06 21.75
C GLN A 427 22.38 4.66 20.79
N GLN A 428 22.07 4.73 19.50
CA GLN A 428 22.92 5.21 18.42
C GLN A 428 22.43 6.50 17.73
N ILE A 429 21.20 7.01 18.05
CA ILE A 429 20.65 8.21 17.43
C ILE A 429 20.05 9.12 18.49
N LYS A 430 20.66 10.28 18.71
CA LYS A 430 20.02 11.40 19.41
C LYS A 430 19.69 12.47 18.37
N LEU A 431 18.41 12.62 18.01
CA LEU A 431 17.95 13.85 17.41
C LEU A 431 18.14 14.97 18.42
N LYS A 432 18.88 16.01 18.05
CA LYS A 432 19.03 17.20 18.91
C LYS A 432 17.76 18.04 18.88
N GLU A 433 16.99 17.92 17.82
CA GLU A 433 15.80 18.72 17.56
C GLU A 433 14.55 17.99 18.07
N ASN A 434 13.63 18.77 18.58
CA ASN A 434 12.29 18.29 18.91
C ASN A 434 11.43 18.45 17.66
N LEU A 435 11.11 17.37 16.99
CA LEU A 435 10.30 17.37 15.76
C LEU A 435 8.86 16.99 16.10
N ALA A 436 7.95 17.97 15.96
CA ALA A 436 6.52 17.75 16.04
C ALA A 436 5.96 17.39 14.66
N LEU A 437 5.08 16.41 14.58
CA LEU A 437 4.43 15.99 13.33
C LEU A 437 3.02 16.56 13.23
N GLN A 438 2.82 17.50 12.33
CA GLN A 438 1.50 17.91 11.89
C GLN A 438 1.03 17.06 10.72
N TRP A 439 -0.15 16.44 10.84
CA TRP A 439 -0.65 15.49 9.85
C TRP A 439 -2.19 15.57 9.76
N ASN A 440 -2.73 15.60 8.52
CA ASN A 440 -4.18 15.66 8.30
C ASN A 440 -4.94 14.45 8.90
N ALA A 441 -4.30 13.27 9.01
CA ALA A 441 -4.91 12.09 9.64
C ALA A 441 -5.09 12.18 11.16
N ASN A 442 -4.48 13.19 11.82
CA ASN A 442 -4.68 13.46 13.25
C ASN A 442 -5.97 14.21 13.55
N TYR A 443 -6.62 14.75 12.51
CA TYR A 443 -7.92 15.41 12.66
C TYR A 443 -9.06 14.38 12.65
N PRO A 444 -10.17 14.65 13.38
CA PRO A 444 -11.36 13.82 13.30
C PRO A 444 -11.98 13.85 11.90
N THR A 445 -12.45 12.70 11.42
CA THR A 445 -13.02 12.53 10.07
C THR A 445 -14.09 11.44 10.05
N CYS A 446 -14.94 11.43 9.02
CA CYS A 446 -15.96 10.41 8.79
C CYS A 446 -15.77 9.69 7.43
N ASP A 447 -14.54 9.36 7.11
CA ASP A 447 -14.16 8.77 5.81
C ASP A 447 -14.91 7.49 5.46
N LEU A 448 -15.18 6.63 6.44
CA LEU A 448 -15.92 5.39 6.19
C LEU A 448 -17.38 5.65 5.78
N GLU A 449 -18.03 6.66 6.36
CA GLU A 449 -19.37 7.07 5.93
C GLU A 449 -19.36 7.51 4.47
N ALA A 450 -18.35 8.29 4.04
CA ALA A 450 -18.18 8.65 2.64
C ALA A 450 -18.11 7.42 1.73
N LEU A 451 -17.36 6.40 2.11
CA LEU A 451 -17.21 5.16 1.34
C LEU A 451 -18.52 4.34 1.31
N LEU A 452 -19.27 4.29 2.41
CA LEU A 452 -20.57 3.61 2.46
C LEU A 452 -21.64 4.35 1.62
N ASP A 453 -21.60 5.67 1.57
CA ASP A 453 -22.42 6.46 0.66
C ASP A 453 -22.07 6.20 -0.81
N ILE A 454 -20.78 6.09 -1.15
CA ILE A 454 -20.32 5.73 -2.49
C ILE A 454 -20.88 4.36 -2.92
N ASN A 455 -20.95 3.37 -2.02
CA ASN A 455 -21.49 2.05 -2.35
C ASN A 455 -22.94 2.10 -2.87
N ARG A 456 -23.69 3.12 -2.46
CA ARG A 456 -25.10 3.34 -2.83
C ARG A 456 -25.31 4.42 -3.88
N SER A 457 -24.27 5.16 -4.23
CA SER A 457 -24.32 6.23 -5.24
C SER A 457 -24.70 5.68 -6.62
N LYS A 458 -25.53 6.42 -7.37
CA LYS A 458 -26.08 6.01 -8.67
C LYS A 458 -25.54 6.82 -9.83
N ASN A 459 -24.96 7.98 -9.55
CA ASN A 459 -24.49 8.95 -10.54
C ASN A 459 -23.33 9.78 -9.98
N TRP A 460 -22.78 10.66 -10.84
CA TRP A 460 -21.65 11.52 -10.47
C TRP A 460 -21.95 12.47 -9.31
N GLU A 461 -23.14 13.05 -9.28
CA GLU A 461 -23.51 14.03 -8.25
C GLU A 461 -23.57 13.39 -6.86
N GLU A 462 -24.21 12.24 -6.73
CA GLU A 462 -24.26 11.49 -5.48
C GLU A 462 -22.86 11.06 -5.03
N PHE A 463 -22.06 10.53 -5.96
CA PHE A 463 -20.67 10.15 -5.71
C PHE A 463 -19.82 11.34 -5.24
N ARG A 464 -19.91 12.46 -5.96
CA ARG A 464 -19.20 13.69 -5.63
C ARG A 464 -19.61 14.23 -4.25
N ASN A 465 -20.89 14.20 -3.93
CA ASN A 465 -21.40 14.66 -2.63
C ASN A 465 -20.90 13.75 -1.48
N SER A 466 -20.82 12.44 -1.69
CA SER A 466 -20.24 11.51 -0.71
C SER A 466 -18.78 11.89 -0.36
N LEU A 467 -17.99 12.33 -1.35
CA LEU A 467 -16.61 12.75 -1.15
C LEU A 467 -16.44 14.02 -0.30
N ARG A 468 -17.50 14.77 0.00
CA ARG A 468 -17.44 15.90 0.94
C ARG A 468 -17.10 15.47 2.36
N LYS A 469 -17.49 14.25 2.72
CA LYS A 469 -17.20 13.65 4.02
C LYS A 469 -15.80 13.04 4.09
N TYR A 470 -15.14 12.82 2.93
CA TYR A 470 -13.85 12.15 2.83
C TYR A 470 -12.68 13.09 3.10
N SER A 471 -11.73 12.68 3.92
CA SER A 471 -10.61 13.52 4.38
C SER A 471 -9.24 12.90 4.21
N THR A 472 -9.09 11.59 4.46
CA THR A 472 -7.77 10.93 4.48
C THR A 472 -7.87 9.42 4.23
N PRO A 473 -6.89 8.80 3.50
CA PRO A 473 -5.78 9.44 2.78
C PRO A 473 -6.23 10.29 1.60
N VAL A 474 -5.42 11.24 1.14
CA VAL A 474 -5.76 11.99 -0.08
C VAL A 474 -5.58 11.10 -1.29
N LEU A 475 -6.67 10.88 -2.03
CA LEU A 475 -6.73 9.98 -3.18
C LEU A 475 -7.23 10.67 -4.44
N ASN A 476 -6.83 10.15 -5.58
CA ASN A 476 -7.38 10.44 -6.88
C ASN A 476 -8.54 9.47 -7.12
N PHE A 477 -9.76 9.93 -7.17
CA PHE A 477 -10.93 9.12 -7.48
C PHE A 477 -11.22 9.16 -8.97
N LEU A 478 -11.31 8.01 -9.58
CA LEU A 478 -11.75 7.76 -10.95
C LEU A 478 -13.17 7.23 -10.92
N PHE A 479 -14.01 7.73 -11.78
CA PHE A 479 -15.44 7.45 -11.81
C PHE A 479 -15.92 7.15 -13.23
N ALA A 480 -16.79 6.16 -13.35
CA ALA A 480 -17.55 5.88 -14.56
C ALA A 480 -19.00 5.54 -14.18
N SER A 481 -19.96 5.93 -14.99
CA SER A 481 -21.35 5.56 -14.79
C SER A 481 -22.05 5.04 -16.06
N GLU A 482 -23.12 4.26 -15.86
CA GLU A 482 -23.93 3.68 -16.93
C GLU A 482 -24.55 4.74 -17.86
N ASP A 483 -24.77 5.96 -17.37
CA ASP A 483 -25.27 7.08 -18.16
C ASP A 483 -24.24 7.63 -19.18
N GLY A 484 -23.00 7.18 -19.11
CA GLY A 484 -21.92 7.60 -20.00
C GLY A 484 -20.92 8.57 -19.37
N THR A 485 -21.19 9.07 -18.17
CA THR A 485 -20.32 10.01 -17.48
C THR A 485 -19.01 9.34 -17.06
N ILE A 486 -17.90 10.00 -17.35
CA ILE A 486 -16.57 9.69 -16.82
C ILE A 486 -16.05 10.89 -16.06
N ALA A 487 -15.43 10.66 -14.91
CA ALA A 487 -14.93 11.77 -14.10
C ALA A 487 -13.67 11.38 -13.30
N TYR A 488 -12.99 12.41 -12.87
CA TYR A 488 -11.88 12.33 -11.93
C TYR A 488 -12.01 13.47 -10.92
N ARG A 489 -11.69 13.16 -9.66
CA ARG A 489 -11.62 14.16 -8.60
C ARG A 489 -10.59 13.78 -7.55
N VAL A 490 -9.89 14.79 -7.03
CA VAL A 490 -9.11 14.66 -5.81
C VAL A 490 -10.08 14.64 -4.62
N GLY A 491 -9.98 13.61 -3.79
CA GLY A 491 -10.70 13.52 -2.52
C GLY A 491 -9.73 13.56 -1.34
N GLY A 492 -10.11 14.31 -0.30
CA GLY A 492 -9.35 14.45 0.92
C GLY A 492 -8.97 15.88 1.26
N LYS A 493 -8.39 16.07 2.43
CA LYS A 493 -7.99 17.40 2.95
C LYS A 493 -6.52 17.64 2.71
N ILE A 494 -6.19 18.62 1.86
CA ILE A 494 -4.82 19.05 1.55
C ILE A 494 -4.60 20.40 2.26
N PRO A 495 -3.52 20.53 3.06
CA PRO A 495 -3.27 21.75 3.83
C PRO A 495 -2.89 22.94 2.94
N ILE A 496 -3.35 24.13 3.34
CA ILE A 496 -2.88 25.40 2.83
C ILE A 496 -1.86 25.94 3.83
N ARG A 497 -0.60 25.93 3.45
CA ARG A 497 0.49 26.46 4.27
C ARG A 497 0.56 27.97 4.19
N ASN A 498 0.88 28.66 5.30
CA ASN A 498 1.18 30.07 5.27
C ASN A 498 2.44 30.34 4.44
N LYS A 499 3.48 29.55 4.71
CA LYS A 499 4.76 29.55 4.03
C LYS A 499 5.30 28.12 4.02
N GLY A 500 6.31 27.85 3.19
CA GLY A 500 6.89 26.52 3.09
C GLY A 500 6.31 25.67 1.98
N ASN A 501 7.08 24.66 1.57
CA ASN A 501 6.78 23.78 0.45
C ASN A 501 6.86 22.28 0.83
N GLY A 502 6.90 21.94 2.13
CA GLY A 502 6.94 20.56 2.62
C GLY A 502 8.20 19.78 2.22
N LEU A 503 9.28 20.45 1.82
CA LEU A 503 10.54 19.79 1.46
C LEU A 503 11.42 19.50 2.67
N LEU A 504 11.39 20.36 3.68
CA LEU A 504 12.26 20.34 4.86
C LEU A 504 11.45 20.65 6.11
N PRO A 505 11.88 20.18 7.30
CA PRO A 505 11.32 20.62 8.56
C PRO A 505 11.41 22.13 8.73
N VAL A 506 10.37 22.75 9.31
CA VAL A 506 10.22 24.20 9.45
C VAL A 506 10.22 24.63 10.92
N PRO A 507 10.61 25.89 11.25
CA PRO A 507 10.53 26.38 12.62
C PRO A 507 9.10 26.38 13.16
N GLY A 508 8.93 25.91 14.42
CA GLY A 508 7.65 25.90 15.14
C GLY A 508 7.47 27.03 16.16
N CYS A 509 8.42 27.98 16.25
CA CYS A 509 8.41 29.01 17.28
C CYS A 509 7.52 30.21 16.98
N ASP A 510 6.90 30.29 15.79
CA ASP A 510 5.98 31.35 15.37
C ASP A 510 4.95 30.82 14.37
N ASP A 511 4.13 31.71 13.79
CA ASP A 511 3.06 31.39 12.85
C ASP A 511 3.46 31.46 11.37
N GLU A 512 4.75 31.64 11.09
CA GLU A 512 5.22 31.83 9.72
C GLU A 512 4.90 30.61 8.82
N PHE A 513 4.99 29.38 9.36
CA PHE A 513 4.80 28.14 8.63
C PHE A 513 3.50 27.39 8.97
N GLU A 514 2.62 27.99 9.74
CA GLU A 514 1.36 27.39 10.16
C GLU A 514 0.47 27.00 8.97
N TRP A 515 -0.34 25.95 9.18
CA TRP A 515 -1.43 25.62 8.27
C TRP A 515 -2.60 26.62 8.46
N LYS A 516 -2.98 27.30 7.39
CA LYS A 516 -4.17 28.21 7.37
C LYS A 516 -5.50 27.47 7.27
N GLY A 517 -5.47 26.15 7.12
CA GLY A 517 -6.63 25.31 6.88
C GLY A 517 -6.39 24.35 5.73
N PHE A 518 -7.45 23.99 5.05
CA PHE A 518 -7.40 23.01 3.94
C PHE A 518 -8.00 23.63 2.67
N ILE A 519 -7.56 23.14 1.52
CA ILE A 519 -8.15 23.53 0.23
C ILE A 519 -9.66 23.28 0.29
N PRO A 520 -10.49 24.29 -0.04
CA PRO A 520 -11.95 24.14 -0.07
C PRO A 520 -12.37 23.00 -1.00
N PHE A 521 -13.38 22.25 -0.60
CA PHE A 521 -13.85 21.10 -1.38
C PHE A 521 -14.13 21.47 -2.85
N GLU A 522 -14.77 22.60 -3.12
CA GLU A 522 -15.13 23.02 -4.48
C GLU A 522 -13.92 23.40 -5.34
N GLU A 523 -12.78 23.66 -4.70
CA GLU A 523 -11.55 24.08 -5.38
C GLU A 523 -10.56 22.92 -5.59
N LEU A 524 -10.87 21.71 -5.04
CA LEU A 524 -10.08 20.53 -5.29
C LEU A 524 -10.13 20.13 -6.79
N PRO A 525 -9.01 19.66 -7.38
CA PRO A 525 -8.95 19.31 -8.79
C PRO A 525 -10.02 18.31 -9.22
N GLU A 526 -10.78 18.65 -10.23
CA GLU A 526 -11.89 17.86 -10.78
C GLU A 526 -11.96 18.00 -12.30
N VAL A 527 -12.28 16.93 -13.02
CA VAL A 527 -12.63 16.98 -14.42
C VAL A 527 -13.73 15.97 -14.73
N VAL A 528 -14.75 16.41 -15.50
CA VAL A 528 -15.90 15.60 -15.91
C VAL A 528 -16.00 15.63 -17.44
N ASN A 529 -16.16 14.46 -18.05
CA ASN A 529 -16.35 14.27 -19.50
C ASN A 529 -15.37 15.06 -20.38
N PRO A 530 -14.04 14.91 -20.20
CA PRO A 530 -13.07 15.66 -20.98
C PRO A 530 -13.21 15.35 -22.48
N LYS A 531 -12.94 16.35 -23.33
CA LYS A 531 -13.08 16.24 -24.81
C LYS A 531 -12.30 15.07 -25.39
N GLN A 532 -11.15 14.74 -24.83
CA GLN A 532 -10.33 13.59 -25.28
C GLN A 532 -11.02 12.23 -25.02
N GLY A 533 -12.02 12.16 -24.13
CA GLY A 533 -12.82 10.97 -23.87
C GLY A 533 -12.14 9.90 -23.05
N PHE A 534 -11.09 10.23 -22.32
CA PHE A 534 -10.49 9.37 -21.31
C PHE A 534 -9.75 10.21 -20.25
N ILE A 535 -9.50 9.61 -19.09
CA ILE A 535 -8.74 10.20 -17.98
C ILE A 535 -7.75 9.14 -17.50
N VAL A 536 -6.51 9.53 -17.22
CA VAL A 536 -5.45 8.64 -16.72
C VAL A 536 -4.85 9.21 -15.44
N SER A 537 -4.69 8.37 -14.45
CA SER A 537 -3.96 8.65 -13.22
C SER A 537 -3.06 7.47 -12.86
N ALA A 538 -1.78 7.71 -12.75
CA ALA A 538 -0.77 6.72 -12.37
C ALA A 538 0.25 7.33 -11.39
N ASN A 539 -0.24 8.09 -10.41
CA ASN A 539 0.50 8.87 -9.41
C ASN A 539 1.37 9.99 -10.02
N ASN A 540 1.09 10.34 -11.27
CA ASN A 540 1.69 11.44 -11.99
C ASN A 540 1.12 12.78 -11.51
N LYS A 541 1.73 13.89 -11.93
CA LYS A 541 1.28 15.26 -11.60
C LYS A 541 -0.21 15.43 -11.92
N VAL A 542 -0.95 15.91 -10.91
CA VAL A 542 -2.42 15.95 -10.95
C VAL A 542 -2.92 17.10 -11.82
N ILE A 543 -2.34 18.29 -11.68
CA ILE A 543 -2.86 19.51 -12.28
C ILE A 543 -1.71 20.40 -12.74
N GLY A 544 -1.96 21.28 -13.70
CA GLY A 544 -0.99 22.22 -14.24
C GLY A 544 -0.51 23.28 -13.24
N ASP A 545 0.53 24.03 -13.61
CA ASP A 545 1.19 25.00 -12.72
C ASP A 545 0.34 26.28 -12.46
N HIS A 546 -0.77 26.43 -13.17
CA HIS A 546 -1.73 27.52 -12.95
C HIS A 546 -2.66 27.28 -11.74
N TYR A 547 -2.61 26.09 -11.16
CA TYR A 547 -3.43 25.80 -9.97
C TYR A 547 -2.87 26.55 -8.75
N PRO A 548 -3.72 27.28 -7.98
CA PRO A 548 -3.24 28.23 -6.97
C PRO A 548 -2.74 27.59 -5.68
N TYR A 549 -2.91 26.28 -5.51
CA TYR A 549 -2.53 25.57 -4.28
C TYR A 549 -1.45 24.54 -4.55
N MET A 550 -0.57 24.38 -3.59
CA MET A 550 0.38 23.29 -3.58
C MET A 550 -0.33 21.98 -3.22
N ILE A 551 -0.17 20.95 -4.04
CA ILE A 551 -0.66 19.59 -3.75
C ILE A 551 0.47 18.71 -3.23
N ALA A 552 1.58 18.64 -3.96
CA ALA A 552 2.71 17.80 -3.63
C ALA A 552 4.03 18.44 -4.06
N SER A 553 5.09 18.14 -3.32
CA SER A 553 6.47 18.51 -3.65
C SER A 553 7.14 17.54 -4.63
N SER A 554 6.59 16.33 -4.79
CA SER A 554 7.12 15.31 -5.69
C SER A 554 6.01 14.36 -6.19
N TRP A 555 6.22 13.84 -7.41
CA TRP A 555 5.31 12.92 -8.09
C TRP A 555 6.08 11.69 -8.55
N ASP A 556 5.37 10.60 -8.81
CA ASP A 556 5.99 9.43 -9.40
C ASP A 556 6.53 9.74 -10.81
N ALA A 557 7.55 9.00 -11.21
CA ALA A 557 8.10 9.10 -12.57
C ALA A 557 6.98 8.92 -13.62
N PRO A 558 6.97 9.71 -14.69
CA PRO A 558 5.83 9.82 -15.60
C PRO A 558 5.63 8.63 -16.53
N TYR A 559 6.51 7.64 -16.52
CA TYR A 559 6.57 6.56 -17.51
C TYR A 559 5.29 5.75 -17.64
N ARG A 560 4.67 5.35 -16.53
CA ARG A 560 3.41 4.58 -16.50
C ARG A 560 2.26 5.40 -17.11
N ALA A 561 2.06 6.61 -16.64
CA ALA A 561 1.04 7.51 -17.16
C ALA A 561 1.26 7.82 -18.65
N LYS A 562 2.52 8.05 -19.06
CA LYS A 562 2.88 8.30 -20.46
C LYS A 562 2.54 7.10 -21.34
N ARG A 563 2.85 5.88 -20.87
CA ARG A 563 2.57 4.66 -21.61
C ARG A 563 1.07 4.39 -21.77
N ILE A 564 0.28 4.53 -20.70
CA ILE A 564 -1.18 4.39 -20.76
C ILE A 564 -1.77 5.40 -21.75
N ASN A 565 -1.37 6.67 -21.67
CA ASN A 565 -1.80 7.71 -22.62
C ASN A 565 -1.43 7.37 -24.07
N GLN A 566 -0.22 6.82 -24.32
CA GLN A 566 0.18 6.39 -25.67
C GLN A 566 -0.73 5.30 -26.22
N MET A 567 -1.04 4.28 -25.43
CA MET A 567 -1.91 3.17 -25.85
C MET A 567 -3.33 3.64 -26.15
N LEU A 568 -3.92 4.45 -25.28
CA LEU A 568 -5.25 5.02 -25.49
C LEU A 568 -5.31 5.92 -26.72
N ARG A 569 -4.37 6.84 -26.86
CA ARG A 569 -4.30 7.75 -28.03
C ARG A 569 -4.12 7.00 -29.34
N LYS A 570 -3.32 5.91 -29.33
CA LYS A 570 -3.14 5.05 -30.50
C LYS A 570 -4.47 4.43 -30.93
N SER A 571 -5.19 3.78 -30.02
CA SER A 571 -6.48 3.15 -30.33
C SER A 571 -7.51 4.15 -30.84
N ILE A 572 -7.53 5.36 -30.29
CA ILE A 572 -8.43 6.44 -30.71
C ILE A 572 -8.05 6.93 -32.11
N ALA A 573 -6.75 7.14 -32.40
CA ALA A 573 -6.27 7.60 -33.70
C ALA A 573 -6.52 6.58 -34.80
N GLU A 574 -6.46 5.29 -34.48
CA GLU A 574 -6.76 4.17 -35.38
C GLU A 574 -8.26 3.88 -35.52
N ASN A 575 -9.14 4.65 -34.83
CA ASN A 575 -10.58 4.41 -34.74
C ASN A 575 -10.92 2.95 -34.36
N THR A 576 -10.14 2.36 -33.47
CA THR A 576 -10.36 1.00 -32.96
C THR A 576 -11.09 1.07 -31.63
N PRO A 577 -12.41 0.76 -31.61
CA PRO A 577 -13.18 0.79 -30.36
C PRO A 577 -12.67 -0.29 -29.41
N LEU A 578 -12.35 0.12 -28.18
CA LEU A 578 -11.79 -0.74 -27.14
C LEU A 578 -12.82 -1.69 -26.56
N VAL A 579 -12.39 -2.91 -26.25
CA VAL A 579 -13.13 -3.89 -25.45
C VAL A 579 -12.41 -4.12 -24.11
N ILE A 580 -13.07 -4.80 -23.18
CA ILE A 580 -12.55 -5.07 -21.84
C ILE A 580 -11.20 -5.82 -21.88
N GLU A 581 -11.02 -6.72 -22.85
CA GLU A 581 -9.79 -7.48 -23.07
C GLU A 581 -8.61 -6.58 -23.48
N ASP A 582 -8.84 -5.58 -24.31
CA ASP A 582 -7.79 -4.61 -24.70
C ASP A 582 -7.32 -3.82 -23.48
N VAL A 583 -8.25 -3.43 -22.63
CA VAL A 583 -7.97 -2.68 -21.40
C VAL A 583 -7.21 -3.54 -20.38
N LYS A 584 -7.55 -4.82 -20.28
CA LYS A 584 -6.81 -5.81 -19.52
C LYS A 584 -5.37 -5.94 -20.04
N ILE A 585 -5.16 -6.06 -21.35
CA ILE A 585 -3.82 -6.13 -21.97
C ILE A 585 -3.02 -4.86 -21.67
N MET A 586 -3.66 -3.70 -21.58
CA MET A 586 -3.00 -2.46 -21.18
C MET A 586 -2.49 -2.50 -19.74
N GLN A 587 -3.21 -3.15 -18.80
CA GLN A 587 -2.73 -3.34 -17.42
C GLN A 587 -1.49 -4.24 -17.35
N ASP A 588 -1.33 -5.10 -18.34
CA ASP A 588 -0.25 -6.09 -18.42
C ASP A 588 0.96 -5.61 -19.26
N ASP A 589 0.95 -4.34 -19.69
CA ASP A 589 2.02 -3.79 -20.54
C ASP A 589 3.35 -3.67 -19.78
N THR A 590 4.37 -4.33 -20.28
CA THR A 590 5.73 -4.36 -19.72
C THR A 590 6.72 -3.48 -20.49
N LEU A 591 6.25 -2.62 -21.40
CA LEU A 591 7.13 -1.70 -22.13
C LEU A 591 7.75 -0.69 -21.15
N ASN A 592 9.06 -0.70 -21.08
CA ASN A 592 9.85 0.17 -20.21
C ASN A 592 10.23 1.46 -20.96
N LEU A 593 9.44 2.53 -20.78
CA LEU A 593 9.71 3.81 -21.43
C LEU A 593 10.96 4.51 -20.88
N GLN A 594 11.42 4.19 -19.67
CA GLN A 594 12.71 4.66 -19.14
C GLN A 594 13.84 4.10 -19.99
N ALA A 595 13.82 2.78 -20.26
CA ALA A 595 14.81 2.14 -21.12
C ALA A 595 14.77 2.69 -22.54
N VAL A 596 13.58 2.90 -23.14
CA VAL A 596 13.43 3.52 -24.46
C VAL A 596 14.13 4.87 -24.55
N GLN A 597 14.00 5.70 -23.51
CA GLN A 597 14.62 7.02 -23.48
C GLN A 597 16.12 6.96 -23.16
N LEU A 598 16.50 6.24 -22.11
CA LEU A 598 17.87 6.26 -21.61
C LEU A 598 18.84 5.46 -22.50
N LEU A 599 18.43 4.37 -23.14
CA LEU A 599 19.32 3.61 -24.04
C LEU A 599 19.78 4.44 -25.25
N ASN A 600 18.94 5.37 -25.73
CA ASN A 600 19.33 6.31 -26.78
C ASN A 600 20.46 7.26 -26.36
N ILE A 601 20.62 7.46 -25.04
CA ILE A 601 21.68 8.28 -24.43
C ILE A 601 22.89 7.43 -24.06
N LEU A 602 22.67 6.31 -23.43
CA LEU A 602 23.69 5.50 -22.78
C LEU A 602 24.48 4.63 -23.76
N LEU A 603 23.83 4.02 -24.77
CA LEU A 603 24.50 3.13 -25.72
C LEU A 603 25.54 3.87 -26.61
N PRO A 604 25.29 5.09 -27.13
CA PRO A 604 26.29 5.82 -27.88
C PRO A 604 27.62 6.04 -27.14
N VAL A 605 27.59 6.15 -25.82
CA VAL A 605 28.78 6.33 -24.99
C VAL A 605 29.69 5.08 -25.00
N LEU A 606 29.10 3.90 -25.21
CA LEU A 606 29.84 2.64 -25.22
C LEU A 606 30.50 2.34 -26.58
N TYR A 607 29.97 2.86 -27.70
CA TYR A 607 30.44 2.48 -29.06
C TYR A 607 31.91 2.81 -29.32
N PRO A 608 32.47 3.96 -28.91
CA PRO A 608 33.87 4.29 -29.18
C PRO A 608 34.87 3.53 -28.31
N VAL A 609 34.40 2.75 -27.31
CA VAL A 609 35.23 2.09 -26.30
C VAL A 609 35.55 0.65 -26.71
N LYS A 610 36.78 0.22 -26.48
CA LYS A 610 37.14 -1.20 -26.64
C LYS A 610 36.50 -2.05 -25.54
N HIS A 611 35.71 -3.01 -25.94
CA HIS A 611 35.01 -3.98 -25.09
C HIS A 611 35.57 -5.40 -25.23
N ASN A 612 35.50 -6.19 -24.20
CA ASN A 612 35.74 -7.62 -24.30
C ASN A 612 34.57 -8.32 -25.05
N LYS A 613 34.71 -9.62 -25.33
CA LYS A 613 33.69 -10.36 -26.08
C LYS A 613 32.30 -10.36 -25.36
N LEU A 614 32.29 -10.53 -24.07
CA LEU A 614 31.04 -10.58 -23.30
C LEU A 614 30.35 -9.20 -23.25
N GLU A 615 31.10 -8.13 -22.97
CA GLU A 615 30.59 -6.76 -23.03
C GLU A 615 29.99 -6.42 -24.41
N THR A 616 30.69 -6.84 -25.49
CA THR A 616 30.20 -6.65 -26.86
C THR A 616 28.88 -7.38 -27.09
N GLU A 617 28.73 -8.61 -26.60
CA GLU A 617 27.46 -9.35 -26.73
C GLU A 617 26.33 -8.71 -25.89
N CYS A 618 26.62 -8.21 -24.68
CA CYS A 618 25.65 -7.49 -23.87
C CYS A 618 25.15 -6.22 -24.59
N ILE A 619 26.04 -5.46 -25.23
CA ILE A 619 25.66 -4.29 -26.02
C ILE A 619 24.75 -4.71 -27.20
N ARG A 620 25.05 -5.80 -27.89
CA ARG A 620 24.18 -6.34 -28.96
C ARG A 620 22.80 -6.76 -28.49
N ILE A 621 22.74 -7.39 -27.29
CA ILE A 621 21.47 -7.77 -26.66
C ILE A 621 20.62 -6.53 -26.39
N LEU A 622 21.22 -5.47 -25.81
CA LEU A 622 20.51 -4.22 -25.54
C LEU A 622 20.08 -3.51 -26.83
N GLN A 623 20.90 -3.50 -27.89
CA GLN A 623 20.55 -2.91 -29.18
C GLN A 623 19.35 -3.57 -29.88
N LYS A 624 19.16 -4.88 -29.65
CA LYS A 624 18.05 -5.66 -30.24
C LYS A 624 16.82 -5.73 -29.36
N TRP A 625 16.90 -5.20 -28.17
CA TRP A 625 15.81 -5.28 -27.21
C TRP A 625 14.65 -4.36 -27.59
N ASP A 626 13.43 -4.88 -27.53
CA ASP A 626 12.18 -4.15 -27.74
C ASP A 626 11.76 -3.29 -26.52
N CYS A 627 12.64 -3.17 -25.53
CA CYS A 627 12.42 -2.49 -24.25
C CYS A 627 11.24 -3.05 -23.44
N LYS A 628 10.85 -4.32 -23.61
CA LYS A 628 9.86 -4.96 -22.75
C LYS A 628 10.54 -5.74 -21.64
N ASP A 629 10.18 -5.45 -20.40
CA ASP A 629 10.66 -6.14 -19.20
C ASP A 629 9.98 -7.51 -19.07
N THR A 630 10.26 -8.43 -20.00
CA THR A 630 9.71 -9.79 -19.98
C THR A 630 10.60 -10.73 -19.17
N SER A 631 10.00 -11.67 -18.44
CA SER A 631 10.71 -12.57 -17.53
C SER A 631 11.75 -13.48 -18.21
N TYR A 632 11.59 -13.79 -19.47
CA TYR A 632 12.45 -14.71 -20.24
C TYR A 632 13.60 -14.03 -20.97
N ASN A 633 13.70 -12.69 -20.96
CA ASN A 633 14.68 -11.92 -21.72
C ASN A 633 15.87 -11.53 -20.82
N ALA A 634 17.08 -11.50 -21.40
CA ALA A 634 18.31 -11.07 -20.74
C ALA A 634 18.45 -9.53 -20.68
N ALA A 635 17.93 -8.83 -21.68
CA ALA A 635 18.12 -7.38 -21.80
C ALA A 635 17.62 -6.56 -20.60
N PRO A 636 16.42 -6.85 -20.00
CA PRO A 636 15.98 -6.19 -18.78
C PRO A 636 16.99 -6.34 -17.63
N LEU A 637 17.55 -7.54 -17.45
CA LEU A 637 18.54 -7.79 -16.41
C LEU A 637 19.77 -6.88 -16.60
N ILE A 638 20.33 -6.83 -17.82
CA ILE A 638 21.49 -5.99 -18.14
C ILE A 638 21.16 -4.52 -17.90
N TYR A 639 20.03 -4.04 -18.39
CA TYR A 639 19.62 -2.64 -18.27
C TYR A 639 19.42 -2.22 -16.82
N HIS A 640 18.64 -2.97 -16.03
CA HIS A 640 18.33 -2.62 -14.65
C HIS A 640 19.56 -2.65 -13.74
N PHE A 641 20.48 -3.61 -13.93
CA PHE A 641 21.75 -3.65 -13.22
C PHE A 641 22.68 -2.51 -13.62
N TRP A 642 22.73 -2.15 -14.91
CA TRP A 642 23.52 -1.01 -15.38
C TRP A 642 23.00 0.31 -14.79
N TRP A 643 21.71 0.55 -14.88
CA TRP A 643 21.09 1.75 -14.30
C TRP A 643 21.36 1.84 -12.79
N TRP A 644 21.27 0.71 -12.08
CA TRP A 644 21.58 0.64 -10.66
C TRP A 644 23.04 1.00 -10.35
N GLU A 645 24.00 0.48 -11.11
CA GLU A 645 25.41 0.80 -10.94
C GLU A 645 25.72 2.26 -11.23
N ILE A 646 25.00 2.91 -12.16
CA ILE A 646 25.08 4.37 -12.35
C ILE A 646 24.67 5.08 -11.06
N CYS A 647 23.54 4.71 -10.47
CA CYS A 647 23.10 5.28 -9.19
C CYS A 647 24.14 5.06 -8.07
N CYS A 648 24.67 3.84 -7.94
CA CYS A 648 25.72 3.54 -6.96
C CYS A 648 26.95 4.44 -7.14
N THR A 649 27.40 4.61 -8.35
CA THR A 649 28.59 5.41 -8.69
C THR A 649 28.39 6.89 -8.39
N LEU A 650 27.19 7.42 -8.70
CA LEU A 650 26.89 8.83 -8.45
C LEU A 650 26.75 9.15 -6.95
N PHE A 651 25.97 8.35 -6.23
CA PHE A 651 25.42 8.80 -4.94
C PHE A 651 25.99 8.11 -3.71
N LYS A 652 26.36 6.84 -3.80
CA LYS A 652 26.62 6.00 -2.61
C LYS A 652 27.77 6.50 -1.74
N GLU A 653 28.84 6.96 -2.33
CA GLU A 653 30.01 7.47 -1.58
C GLU A 653 29.69 8.77 -0.84
N LYS A 654 29.07 9.73 -1.52
CA LYS A 654 28.74 11.04 -0.96
C LYS A 654 27.63 10.98 0.10
N MET A 655 26.59 10.17 -0.15
CA MET A 655 25.43 10.08 0.74
C MET A 655 25.65 9.09 1.90
N GLY A 656 26.53 8.08 1.72
CA GLY A 656 26.60 6.91 2.58
C GLY A 656 25.47 5.94 2.30
N THR A 657 25.61 4.69 2.75
CA THR A 657 24.70 3.58 2.41
C THR A 657 23.25 3.89 2.77
N PHE A 658 23.00 4.42 3.95
CA PHE A 658 21.64 4.69 4.44
C PHE A 658 20.86 5.69 3.57
N LEU A 659 21.40 6.90 3.38
CA LEU A 659 20.73 7.92 2.58
C LEU A 659 20.65 7.53 1.10
N PHE A 660 21.65 6.81 0.61
CA PHE A 660 21.64 6.27 -0.75
C PHE A 660 20.47 5.29 -0.97
N GLU A 661 20.25 4.33 -0.07
CA GLU A 661 19.13 3.39 -0.16
C GLU A 661 17.78 4.11 -0.15
N LYS A 662 17.67 5.21 0.60
CA LYS A 662 16.47 6.05 0.61
C LYS A 662 16.31 6.91 -0.65
N MET A 663 17.39 7.40 -1.22
CA MET A 663 17.36 8.23 -2.43
C MET A 663 16.98 7.44 -3.68
N VAL A 664 17.43 6.22 -3.79
CA VAL A 664 17.25 5.40 -5.01
C VAL A 664 15.79 5.09 -5.33
N ASP A 665 14.89 5.20 -4.36
CA ASP A 665 13.46 5.10 -4.59
C ASP A 665 12.88 6.27 -5.41
N ARG A 666 13.73 7.24 -5.82
CA ARG A 666 13.35 8.45 -6.57
C ARG A 666 13.99 8.44 -7.96
N MET A 667 13.55 7.49 -8.76
CA MET A 667 14.13 7.16 -10.07
C MET A 667 14.22 8.33 -11.05
N ASN A 668 13.23 9.22 -11.04
CA ASN A 668 13.22 10.36 -11.95
C ASN A 668 14.38 11.34 -11.72
N ILE A 669 14.97 11.41 -10.54
CA ILE A 669 16.12 12.28 -10.24
C ILE A 669 17.33 11.82 -11.05
N THR A 670 17.68 10.53 -10.97
CA THR A 670 18.82 9.97 -11.72
C THR A 670 18.63 10.12 -13.23
N ASP A 671 17.42 9.84 -13.70
CA ASP A 671 17.09 9.93 -15.13
C ASP A 671 17.24 11.37 -15.65
N GLU A 672 16.86 12.34 -14.84
CA GLU A 672 16.98 13.76 -15.19
C GLU A 672 18.45 14.22 -15.20
N LEU A 673 19.26 13.78 -14.23
CA LEU A 673 20.69 14.02 -14.23
C LEU A 673 21.37 13.45 -15.49
N ILE A 674 21.03 12.21 -15.88
CA ILE A 674 21.53 11.58 -17.09
C ILE A 674 21.17 12.40 -18.33
N ARG A 675 19.90 12.86 -18.44
CA ARG A 675 19.44 13.66 -19.58
C ARG A 675 20.16 15.00 -19.67
N LYS A 676 20.30 15.70 -18.55
CA LYS A 676 21.00 16.99 -18.48
C LYS A 676 22.47 16.86 -18.83
N ALA A 677 23.17 15.90 -18.26
CA ALA A 677 24.58 15.65 -18.55
C ALA A 677 24.81 15.29 -20.02
N ALA A 678 23.93 14.47 -20.62
CA ALA A 678 24.01 14.12 -22.04
C ALA A 678 23.79 15.32 -23.00
N GLN A 679 23.08 16.35 -22.56
CA GLN A 679 22.89 17.60 -23.34
C GLN A 679 24.08 18.58 -23.21
N GLY A 680 25.14 18.19 -22.49
CA GLY A 680 26.30 19.02 -22.24
C GLY A 680 26.09 20.03 -21.13
N ASN A 681 25.02 19.91 -20.34
CA ASN A 681 24.85 20.70 -19.13
C ASN A 681 25.77 20.19 -18.04
N ASP A 682 26.44 21.11 -17.37
CA ASP A 682 27.31 20.76 -16.24
C ASP A 682 26.51 20.12 -15.12
N SER A 683 27.00 19.00 -14.61
CA SER A 683 26.41 18.29 -13.47
C SER A 683 27.49 18.00 -12.44
N THR A 684 27.37 18.61 -11.29
CA THR A 684 28.34 18.48 -10.20
C THR A 684 28.41 17.03 -9.71
N TRP A 685 27.32 16.26 -9.77
CA TRP A 685 27.30 14.83 -9.45
C TRP A 685 28.15 14.01 -10.42
N PHE A 686 27.99 14.22 -11.74
CA PHE A 686 28.81 13.52 -12.73
C PHE A 686 30.27 13.97 -12.70
N ASN A 687 30.53 15.25 -12.50
CA ASN A 687 31.88 15.78 -12.42
C ASN A 687 32.64 15.20 -11.22
N ASN A 688 32.02 15.14 -10.05
CA ASN A 688 32.60 14.53 -8.85
C ASN A 688 32.88 13.03 -9.00
N ALA A 689 32.09 12.34 -9.83
CA ALA A 689 32.27 10.91 -10.13
C ALA A 689 33.27 10.66 -11.28
N GLY A 690 33.88 11.70 -11.82
CA GLY A 690 34.93 11.62 -12.86
C GLY A 690 34.41 11.82 -14.28
N GLY A 691 33.25 12.37 -14.46
CA GLY A 691 32.62 12.76 -15.74
C GLY A 691 31.61 11.74 -16.27
N PHE A 692 30.69 12.24 -17.09
CA PHE A 692 29.57 11.48 -17.64
C PHE A 692 29.97 10.18 -18.31
N GLU A 693 30.84 10.24 -19.28
CA GLU A 693 31.26 9.07 -20.09
C GLU A 693 31.89 7.98 -19.20
N LYS A 694 32.79 8.39 -18.28
CA LYS A 694 33.47 7.45 -17.38
C LYS A 694 32.44 6.72 -16.48
N VAL A 695 31.51 7.44 -15.89
CA VAL A 695 30.45 6.84 -15.04
C VAL A 695 29.67 5.80 -15.83
N ILE A 696 29.24 6.13 -17.05
CA ILE A 696 28.44 5.24 -17.88
C ILE A 696 29.21 3.96 -18.22
N ILE A 697 30.47 4.09 -18.65
CA ILE A 697 31.33 2.96 -19.07
C ILE A 697 31.65 2.05 -17.87
N GLU A 698 32.10 2.64 -16.76
CA GLU A 698 32.50 1.86 -15.59
C GLU A 698 31.30 1.15 -14.94
N SER A 699 30.15 1.81 -14.86
CA SER A 699 28.92 1.21 -14.33
C SER A 699 28.44 0.06 -15.22
N PHE A 700 28.56 0.17 -16.55
CA PHE A 700 28.24 -0.94 -17.45
C PHE A 700 29.12 -2.16 -17.18
N LYS A 701 30.43 -1.99 -17.07
CA LYS A 701 31.36 -3.09 -16.79
C LYS A 701 31.09 -3.74 -15.42
N LYS A 702 30.85 -2.94 -14.39
CA LYS A 702 30.51 -3.44 -13.04
C LYS A 702 29.20 -4.23 -13.03
N SER A 703 28.19 -3.76 -13.74
CA SER A 703 26.90 -4.46 -13.82
C SER A 703 27.04 -5.87 -14.42
N ILE A 704 27.85 -6.02 -15.46
CA ILE A 704 28.11 -7.32 -16.10
C ILE A 704 28.79 -8.27 -15.12
N ILE A 705 29.78 -7.81 -14.34
CA ILE A 705 30.45 -8.63 -13.31
C ILE A 705 29.43 -9.16 -12.31
N THR A 706 28.55 -8.28 -11.82
CA THR A 706 27.48 -8.68 -10.88
C THR A 706 26.53 -9.71 -11.48
N ILE A 707 26.18 -9.60 -12.75
CA ILE A 707 25.30 -10.55 -13.44
C ILE A 707 25.98 -11.89 -13.62
N ILE A 708 27.29 -11.90 -13.93
CA ILE A 708 28.09 -13.15 -14.03
C ILE A 708 28.02 -13.93 -12.71
N ASP A 709 28.17 -13.25 -11.59
CA ASP A 709 28.12 -13.87 -10.26
C ASP A 709 26.72 -14.47 -9.96
N LEU A 710 25.68 -13.90 -10.56
CA LEU A 710 24.28 -14.35 -10.37
C LEU A 710 23.87 -15.47 -11.33
N GLN A 711 24.24 -15.41 -12.61
CA GLN A 711 23.71 -16.27 -13.68
C GLN A 711 24.79 -16.86 -14.59
N GLY A 712 26.09 -16.72 -14.27
CA GLY A 712 27.19 -17.28 -15.04
C GLY A 712 27.59 -16.44 -16.27
N ASN A 713 28.53 -16.98 -17.09
CA ASN A 713 29.22 -16.20 -18.15
C ASN A 713 28.53 -16.18 -19.50
N ASN A 714 27.39 -16.86 -19.67
CA ASN A 714 26.70 -16.91 -20.97
C ASN A 714 25.51 -15.95 -21.00
N PRO A 715 25.61 -14.76 -21.65
CA PRO A 715 24.57 -13.76 -21.62
C PRO A 715 23.29 -14.16 -22.37
N TYR A 716 23.36 -15.21 -23.21
CA TYR A 716 22.19 -15.77 -23.92
C TYR A 716 21.34 -16.71 -23.03
N GLU A 717 21.88 -17.16 -21.88
CA GLU A 717 21.17 -17.94 -20.88
C GLU A 717 20.59 -17.06 -19.76
N TRP A 718 20.99 -15.81 -19.68
CA TRP A 718 20.47 -14.86 -18.69
C TRP A 718 18.99 -14.61 -18.90
N LYS A 719 18.26 -14.52 -17.79
CA LYS A 719 16.82 -14.22 -17.80
C LYS A 719 16.48 -13.27 -16.66
N TRP A 720 15.69 -12.28 -16.99
CA TRP A 720 15.15 -11.36 -15.97
C TRP A 720 14.45 -12.15 -14.87
N GLY A 721 13.59 -13.11 -15.21
CA GLY A 721 12.79 -13.91 -14.28
C GLY A 721 13.57 -14.90 -13.42
N GLU A 722 14.86 -15.20 -13.70
CA GLU A 722 15.72 -15.94 -12.78
C GLU A 722 16.19 -15.04 -11.61
N PHE A 723 16.15 -13.73 -11.77
CA PHE A 723 16.38 -12.76 -10.70
C PHE A 723 15.07 -12.21 -10.17
N HIS A 724 14.16 -11.77 -11.02
CA HIS A 724 12.93 -11.05 -10.69
C HIS A 724 11.74 -12.01 -10.48
N HIS A 725 11.30 -12.15 -9.22
CA HIS A 725 10.33 -13.18 -8.82
C HIS A 725 9.13 -12.62 -8.09
N PHE A 726 7.95 -13.11 -8.45
CA PHE A 726 6.78 -13.06 -7.59
C PHE A 726 6.96 -14.01 -6.42
N ILE A 727 6.82 -13.49 -5.22
CA ILE A 727 6.81 -14.25 -3.99
C ILE A 727 6.01 -13.51 -2.94
N THR A 728 5.04 -14.18 -2.35
CA THR A 728 4.30 -13.65 -1.21
C THR A 728 4.69 -14.42 0.05
N LYS A 729 4.88 -13.71 1.16
CA LYS A 729 5.32 -14.31 2.41
C LYS A 729 4.32 -13.98 3.53
N HIS A 730 3.98 -15.00 4.29
CA HIS A 730 3.29 -14.81 5.55
C HIS A 730 4.23 -14.16 6.57
N PRO A 731 3.78 -13.23 7.43
CA PRO A 731 4.64 -12.56 8.41
C PRO A 731 5.49 -13.50 9.28
N PHE A 732 4.94 -14.63 9.72
CA PHE A 732 5.73 -15.66 10.42
C PHE A 732 6.78 -16.34 9.55
N GLY A 733 6.52 -16.47 8.26
CA GLY A 733 7.44 -17.08 7.33
C GLY A 733 8.63 -16.20 6.98
N LYS A 734 8.55 -14.89 7.27
CA LYS A 734 9.69 -13.96 7.08
C LYS A 734 10.81 -14.22 8.09
N LYS A 735 10.48 -14.52 9.36
CA LYS A 735 11.45 -14.67 10.46
C LYS A 735 11.98 -16.11 10.64
N ASN A 736 11.24 -17.12 10.24
CA ASN A 736 11.60 -18.51 10.48
C ASN A 736 11.46 -19.34 9.19
N LYS A 737 12.58 -19.76 8.60
CA LYS A 737 12.62 -20.50 7.34
C LYS A 737 11.82 -21.82 7.39
N PHE A 738 11.82 -22.54 8.51
CA PHE A 738 11.05 -23.77 8.67
C PHE A 738 9.54 -23.47 8.66
N ILE A 739 9.09 -22.50 9.45
CA ILE A 739 7.69 -22.06 9.44
C ILE A 739 7.33 -21.51 8.06
N GLY A 740 8.20 -20.72 7.45
CA GLY A 740 8.01 -20.17 6.11
C GLY A 740 7.75 -21.25 5.06
N ASN A 741 8.49 -22.34 5.09
CA ASN A 741 8.28 -23.46 4.17
C ASN A 741 6.91 -24.14 4.35
N LEU A 742 6.31 -24.02 5.53
CA LEU A 742 5.01 -24.63 5.82
C LEU A 742 3.83 -23.72 5.44
N ILE A 743 3.95 -22.43 5.67
CA ILE A 743 2.80 -21.51 5.60
C ILE A 743 2.87 -20.48 4.45
N ASN A 744 4.04 -20.23 3.88
CA ASN A 744 4.13 -19.33 2.73
C ASN A 744 3.38 -19.95 1.53
N PRO A 745 2.78 -19.12 0.67
CA PRO A 745 2.28 -19.57 -0.63
C PRO A 745 3.37 -20.21 -1.49
N GLN A 746 3.08 -20.46 -2.76
CA GLN A 746 4.02 -21.10 -3.67
C GLN A 746 5.39 -20.41 -3.70
N GLY A 747 6.43 -21.14 -4.09
CA GLY A 747 7.79 -20.62 -4.19
C GLY A 747 7.93 -19.50 -5.22
N LYS A 748 9.18 -19.16 -5.52
CA LYS A 748 9.51 -18.09 -6.49
C LYS A 748 8.91 -18.41 -7.86
N ILE A 749 8.15 -17.48 -8.42
CA ILE A 749 7.58 -17.55 -9.76
C ILE A 749 8.18 -16.42 -10.59
N PRO A 750 8.86 -16.71 -11.72
CA PRO A 750 9.37 -15.68 -12.61
C PRO A 750 8.27 -14.73 -13.05
N ILE A 751 8.53 -13.40 -12.99
CA ILE A 751 7.55 -12.39 -13.41
C ILE A 751 8.23 -11.30 -14.23
N GLY A 752 7.49 -10.72 -15.18
CA GLY A 752 7.90 -9.54 -15.94
C GLY A 752 7.57 -8.24 -15.20
N GLY A 753 7.80 -7.12 -15.90
CA GLY A 753 7.59 -5.79 -15.37
C GLY A 753 8.74 -5.28 -14.51
N SER A 754 8.61 -4.07 -14.01
CA SER A 754 9.59 -3.38 -13.17
C SER A 754 8.97 -2.19 -12.44
N TYR A 755 9.81 -1.30 -11.89
CA TYR A 755 9.37 -0.07 -11.21
C TYR A 755 8.62 0.93 -12.13
N VAL A 756 8.86 0.89 -13.43
CA VAL A 756 8.46 1.94 -14.39
C VAL A 756 7.47 1.45 -15.45
N THR A 757 7.13 0.17 -15.44
CA THR A 757 6.17 -0.41 -16.38
C THR A 757 4.73 -0.28 -15.89
N VAL A 758 3.73 -0.30 -16.77
CA VAL A 758 2.32 -0.31 -16.39
C VAL A 758 2.01 -1.53 -15.55
N ALA A 759 2.43 -2.73 -16.00
CA ALA A 759 2.47 -3.94 -15.18
C ALA A 759 3.55 -3.79 -14.10
N LEU A 760 3.26 -2.97 -13.08
CA LEU A 760 4.24 -2.65 -12.05
C LEU A 760 4.57 -3.89 -11.21
N ALA A 761 5.87 -4.15 -11.08
CA ALA A 761 6.45 -5.17 -10.22
C ALA A 761 7.75 -4.64 -9.63
N SER A 762 7.64 -3.83 -8.57
CA SER A 762 8.81 -3.29 -7.88
C SER A 762 9.48 -4.39 -7.04
N TYR A 763 10.79 -4.35 -6.92
CA TYR A 763 11.55 -5.46 -6.37
C TYR A 763 12.66 -5.03 -5.42
N ASP A 764 13.00 -5.91 -4.51
CA ASP A 764 14.20 -5.80 -3.68
C ASP A 764 15.44 -6.02 -4.55
N ARG A 765 16.33 -5.05 -4.60
CA ARG A 765 17.49 -5.06 -5.50
C ARG A 765 18.56 -6.08 -5.14
N LYS A 766 18.57 -6.60 -3.91
CA LYS A 766 19.50 -7.63 -3.47
C LYS A 766 19.00 -9.03 -3.81
N THR A 767 17.69 -9.24 -3.78
CA THR A 767 17.10 -10.58 -3.90
C THR A 767 16.25 -10.78 -5.15
N GLY A 768 15.87 -9.71 -5.84
CA GLY A 768 14.95 -9.75 -6.98
C GLY A 768 13.51 -10.11 -6.64
N HIS A 769 13.18 -10.25 -5.36
CA HIS A 769 11.81 -10.52 -4.95
C HIS A 769 10.95 -9.27 -5.13
N ILE A 770 9.77 -9.39 -5.73
CA ILE A 770 8.86 -8.26 -5.81
C ILE A 770 8.41 -7.89 -4.40
N LEU A 771 8.39 -6.60 -4.14
CA LEU A 771 7.95 -5.98 -2.90
C LEU A 771 6.53 -5.45 -3.07
N ASP A 772 6.33 -4.60 -4.09
CA ASP A 772 5.04 -4.05 -4.42
C ASP A 772 4.62 -4.43 -5.83
N GLY A 773 3.33 -4.56 -6.00
CA GLY A 773 2.65 -4.86 -7.26
C GLY A 773 1.17 -4.58 -7.10
N ALA A 774 0.35 -5.05 -8.01
CA ALA A 774 -1.09 -4.91 -7.97
C ALA A 774 -1.76 -6.18 -7.43
N PRO A 775 -1.83 -6.42 -6.10
CA PRO A 775 -2.45 -7.64 -5.59
C PRO A 775 -3.90 -7.76 -6.02
N TRP A 776 -4.57 -6.64 -6.26
CA TRP A 776 -5.88 -6.61 -6.89
C TRP A 776 -5.85 -5.75 -8.15
N ARG A 777 -6.43 -6.26 -9.24
CA ARG A 777 -6.63 -5.57 -10.51
C ARG A 777 -8.09 -5.69 -10.89
N MET A 778 -8.68 -4.64 -11.44
CA MET A 778 -10.06 -4.62 -11.90
C MET A 778 -10.19 -3.90 -13.23
N VAL A 779 -11.01 -4.45 -14.12
CA VAL A 779 -11.55 -3.78 -15.31
C VAL A 779 -13.05 -3.97 -15.32
N VAL A 780 -13.82 -2.89 -15.49
CA VAL A 780 -15.29 -2.94 -15.52
C VAL A 780 -15.81 -2.22 -16.77
N ASP A 781 -16.57 -2.92 -17.60
CA ASP A 781 -17.38 -2.33 -18.65
C ASP A 781 -18.79 -2.07 -18.10
N LEU A 782 -19.24 -0.83 -18.10
CA LEU A 782 -20.55 -0.43 -17.55
C LEU A 782 -21.73 -0.95 -18.40
N LYS A 783 -21.47 -1.55 -19.57
CA LYS A 783 -22.48 -2.34 -20.26
C LYS A 783 -22.67 -3.65 -19.49
N ASP A 784 -23.86 -3.85 -18.95
CA ASP A 784 -24.20 -5.05 -18.16
C ASP A 784 -23.37 -5.25 -16.88
N CYS A 785 -22.61 -4.25 -16.43
CA CYS A 785 -21.70 -4.30 -15.27
C CYS A 785 -20.77 -5.52 -15.37
N LEU A 786 -20.15 -5.71 -16.53
CA LEU A 786 -19.20 -6.78 -16.76
C LEU A 786 -17.85 -6.43 -16.10
N GLY A 787 -17.59 -7.02 -14.95
CA GLY A 787 -16.32 -6.88 -14.23
C GLY A 787 -15.39 -8.07 -14.46
N MET A 788 -14.10 -7.80 -14.56
CA MET A 788 -13.03 -8.79 -14.49
C MET A 788 -12.03 -8.38 -13.43
N ASP A 789 -11.56 -9.32 -12.62
CA ASP A 789 -10.58 -9.03 -11.57
C ASP A 789 -9.70 -10.23 -11.19
N ILE A 790 -8.71 -9.95 -10.33
CA ILE A 790 -7.83 -10.92 -9.66
C ILE A 790 -7.44 -10.38 -8.28
N ASN A 791 -7.31 -11.24 -7.27
CA ASN A 791 -6.84 -10.88 -5.92
C ASN A 791 -5.74 -11.83 -5.44
N ALA A 792 -4.50 -11.53 -5.80
CA ALA A 792 -3.35 -12.36 -5.44
C ALA A 792 -2.89 -12.14 -3.97
N PRO A 793 -2.39 -13.18 -3.28
CA PRO A 793 -2.26 -14.56 -3.74
C PRO A 793 -3.57 -15.36 -3.72
N GLY A 794 -4.60 -14.91 -2.99
CA GLY A 794 -5.89 -15.56 -2.85
C GLY A 794 -6.79 -14.89 -1.82
N GLN A 795 -8.02 -15.38 -1.72
CA GLN A 795 -9.08 -14.80 -0.90
C GLN A 795 -8.95 -15.12 0.59
N SER A 796 -8.44 -16.31 0.96
CA SER A 796 -8.39 -16.77 2.34
C SER A 796 -7.09 -16.39 3.05
N GLY A 797 -7.16 -16.05 4.35
CA GLY A 797 -6.01 -15.91 5.23
C GLY A 797 -5.56 -17.23 5.87
N ASN A 798 -6.34 -18.28 5.73
CA ASN A 798 -5.98 -19.58 6.28
C ASN A 798 -5.12 -20.36 5.27
N PHE A 799 -3.85 -20.60 5.60
CA PHE A 799 -2.92 -21.31 4.72
C PHE A 799 -3.33 -22.76 4.39
N LEU A 800 -4.27 -23.34 5.13
CA LEU A 800 -4.88 -24.63 4.82
C LEU A 800 -6.05 -24.51 3.82
N SER A 801 -6.54 -23.32 3.54
CA SER A 801 -7.62 -23.10 2.59
C SER A 801 -7.17 -23.28 1.15
N HIS A 802 -8.04 -23.83 0.30
CA HIS A 802 -7.83 -23.87 -1.16
C HIS A 802 -7.62 -22.47 -1.74
N TRP A 803 -8.31 -21.46 -1.20
CA TRP A 803 -8.26 -20.07 -1.65
C TRP A 803 -7.16 -19.23 -1.00
N TYR A 804 -6.13 -19.85 -0.46
CA TYR A 804 -5.01 -19.13 0.15
C TYR A 804 -4.03 -18.56 -0.89
N ASP A 805 -3.78 -19.36 -1.96
CA ASP A 805 -2.78 -19.06 -2.99
C ASP A 805 -3.21 -19.48 -4.42
N ASP A 806 -4.49 -19.71 -4.63
CA ASP A 806 -5.08 -20.18 -5.90
C ASP A 806 -4.99 -19.16 -7.03
N GLN A 807 -4.83 -17.87 -6.71
CA GLN A 807 -4.76 -16.80 -7.68
C GLN A 807 -3.32 -16.34 -8.02
N SER A 808 -2.29 -16.89 -7.38
CA SER A 808 -0.90 -16.50 -7.62
C SER A 808 -0.44 -16.75 -9.06
N LEU A 809 -0.73 -17.92 -9.62
CA LEU A 809 -0.35 -18.26 -11.00
C LEU A 809 -1.18 -17.46 -12.02
N LEU A 810 -2.46 -17.25 -11.74
CA LEU A 810 -3.32 -16.40 -12.59
C LEU A 810 -2.76 -14.97 -12.66
N TYR A 811 -2.36 -14.43 -11.51
CA TYR A 811 -1.75 -13.10 -11.43
C TYR A 811 -0.48 -12.98 -12.26
N VAL A 812 0.47 -13.91 -12.10
CA VAL A 812 1.74 -13.90 -12.84
C VAL A 812 1.52 -14.11 -14.34
N ASN A 813 0.54 -14.92 -14.72
CA ASN A 813 0.14 -15.16 -16.12
C ASN A 813 -0.81 -14.08 -16.67
N GLN A 814 -1.03 -13.00 -15.89
CA GLN A 814 -1.82 -11.85 -16.31
C GLN A 814 -3.28 -12.20 -16.67
N GLN A 815 -3.85 -13.16 -15.94
CA GLN A 815 -5.21 -13.63 -16.15
C GLN A 815 -6.15 -12.94 -15.16
N LEU A 816 -7.18 -12.26 -15.68
CA LEU A 816 -8.31 -11.80 -14.90
C LEU A 816 -9.48 -12.76 -15.07
N GLU A 817 -10.23 -12.96 -13.99
CA GLU A 817 -11.44 -13.79 -13.97
C GLU A 817 -12.69 -12.91 -13.96
N THR A 818 -13.75 -13.38 -14.59
CA THR A 818 -15.04 -12.66 -14.59
C THR A 818 -15.62 -12.60 -13.18
N GLN A 819 -16.00 -11.40 -12.74
CA GLN A 819 -16.75 -11.21 -11.50
C GLN A 819 -18.15 -11.80 -11.63
N LYS A 820 -18.58 -12.55 -10.64
CA LYS A 820 -19.93 -13.11 -10.59
C LYS A 820 -20.87 -12.11 -9.91
N PHE A 821 -21.38 -11.16 -10.66
CA PHE A 821 -22.20 -10.07 -10.14
C PHE A 821 -23.70 -10.36 -10.20
N LYS A 822 -24.16 -11.08 -11.25
CA LYS A 822 -25.57 -11.43 -11.43
C LYS A 822 -25.93 -12.70 -10.66
N PRO A 823 -27.14 -12.80 -10.05
CA PRO A 823 -27.54 -13.94 -9.22
C PRO A 823 -27.38 -15.31 -9.89
N GLU A 824 -27.70 -15.40 -11.18
CA GLU A 824 -27.55 -16.65 -11.96
C GLU A 824 -26.10 -17.14 -12.06
N GLN A 825 -25.11 -16.26 -11.86
CA GLN A 825 -23.69 -16.61 -11.95
C GLN A 825 -23.16 -17.25 -10.66
N TYR A 826 -23.73 -16.95 -9.48
CA TYR A 826 -23.23 -17.41 -8.19
C TYR A 826 -24.21 -18.25 -7.35
N ARG A 827 -25.54 -18.12 -7.53
CA ARG A 827 -26.52 -18.87 -6.73
C ARG A 827 -26.46 -20.39 -6.90
N ASN A 828 -25.89 -20.85 -8.01
CA ASN A 828 -25.66 -22.27 -8.29
C ASN A 828 -24.43 -22.83 -7.55
N SER A 829 -23.73 -22.03 -6.78
CA SER A 829 -22.59 -22.50 -5.99
C SER A 829 -23.01 -23.61 -5.02
N LYS A 830 -22.20 -24.67 -4.99
CA LYS A 830 -22.35 -25.76 -4.02
C LYS A 830 -21.98 -25.35 -2.61
N MET A 831 -21.28 -24.22 -2.47
CA MET A 831 -20.79 -23.70 -1.17
C MET A 831 -21.70 -22.58 -0.70
N LYS A 832 -22.63 -22.93 0.17
CA LYS A 832 -23.58 -22.00 0.79
C LYS A 832 -23.38 -22.00 2.30
N VAL A 833 -23.38 -20.80 2.87
CA VAL A 833 -23.46 -20.58 4.32
C VAL A 833 -24.77 -19.86 4.61
N LYS A 834 -25.55 -20.38 5.52
CA LYS A 834 -26.78 -19.76 5.99
C LYS A 834 -26.60 -19.24 7.40
N LEU A 835 -26.95 -17.98 7.55
CA LEU A 835 -26.99 -17.35 8.86
C LEU A 835 -28.48 -17.19 9.23
N LYS A 836 -28.89 -17.87 10.29
CA LYS A 836 -30.28 -17.87 10.75
C LYS A 836 -30.43 -17.04 12.01
N PRO A 837 -31.49 -16.25 12.15
CA PRO A 837 -31.76 -15.54 13.37
C PRO A 837 -31.92 -16.53 14.55
N SER A 838 -31.38 -16.15 15.70
CA SER A 838 -31.73 -16.89 16.92
C SER A 838 -33.21 -16.71 17.20
N LYS A 839 -33.92 -17.79 17.58
CA LYS A 839 -35.28 -17.64 18.06
C LYS A 839 -35.23 -16.74 19.28
N SER A 840 -35.96 -15.63 19.29
CA SER A 840 -36.21 -14.86 20.51
C SER A 840 -36.77 -15.81 21.55
N MET A 841 -36.04 -16.03 22.67
CA MET A 841 -36.62 -16.68 23.84
C MET A 841 -37.74 -15.82 24.43
#